data_9224f8d518a0a6a5a11a3b5847cbcf9d
#
_entry.id   9224f8d518a0a6a5a11a3b5847cbcf9d
#
_cell.length_a   1.000
_cell.length_b   1.000
_cell.length_c   1.000
_cell.angle_alpha   90.00
_cell.angle_beta   90.00
_cell.angle_gamma   90.00
#
_symmetry.space_group_name_H-M   'P 1'
#
loop_
_entity.id
_entity.type
_entity.pdbx_description
1 polymer ?
#
loop_
_entity_poly.entity_id
_entity_poly.type
_entity_poly.pdbx_seq_one_letter_code
_entity_poly.pdbx_strand_id
1 'polypeptide(L)'
;MSFKDLSIKKMYRTKKCNIVNEFFIPVLDNAISYKRAAGFFSSEGLYQLAEGIIGLVNNTGRIQLIVSPRLTKEDIEAINDGYSRRKIIENRLINDFKEPTGRRNENHLNLLANLIADSYLDIKVAFMKEDELYHEKIGIVQDLYGNKLAFNGSINETYNALCKNFESFDVFDNWSNEENIERTEILEKSFDDLWDDKDDCVDIIPFPRILYDKIAEYKKYPTDKVIEIENTYKKEEKDSTFFVAPENVNFYDYQEEAVANWMDNGSVGIFDMATGSGKTYTALYCLSELSAKLENRLAVVIVAPYQHLVEQWVEDINNFGVYPIVAYSAYKDWNSKLKNAVIGYNLKVRRNFCVITTNSTFCSDKFQNTISRVKRNLCLVADEAHNLGAEKISSKLLQNAKYRLALSATIERYRDEAGTKRLKDYFGKVCQSFTLKDAIKRGFLSKYYYYPIVVNLTEDELEKYGELSEKISNICKNNSEEDLKDNKALEVLMIKRARIVAGAKNKVNALMDAIEKYKNDNHILVYCGATKYDNEDISDDSEVKQITKVTKLLYDNFGFKVRKFTSEENKQERQKIKEMFVDGDDLQIITAIKCLDEGVNIPSIKTAFIMASSTNPKEYIQRRGRVLRKSPDKEYSEIYDFITLPKAMGEDCFAIKNYEISLVKKEVERMMDFAETAENPIVADNLKDELYSDYGIYNEGETYGY
;
A
#
# COMPACT_ATOMS: atom_id res chain seq x y z
N MET A 1 15.67 -0.11 -41.72
CA MET A 1 14.39 -0.35 -42.43
C MET A 1 13.67 1.02 -42.54
N SER A 2 12.92 1.27 -43.64
CA SER A 2 12.18 2.53 -43.77
C SER A 2 10.88 2.47 -42.98
N PHE A 3 10.39 3.61 -42.50
CA PHE A 3 9.06 3.67 -41.88
C PHE A 3 7.93 3.23 -42.82
N LYS A 4 8.13 3.37 -44.12
CA LYS A 4 7.20 2.89 -45.15
C LYS A 4 7.05 1.37 -45.19
N ASP A 5 8.05 0.64 -44.66
CA ASP A 5 8.04 -0.81 -44.56
C ASP A 5 7.35 -1.34 -43.31
N LEU A 6 7.05 -0.44 -42.34
CA LEU A 6 6.38 -0.76 -41.10
C LEU A 6 4.85 -0.75 -41.24
N SER A 7 4.18 -1.65 -40.53
CA SER A 7 2.72 -1.70 -40.50
C SER A 7 2.18 -0.71 -39.46
N ILE A 8 2.10 0.57 -39.82
CA ILE A 8 1.66 1.65 -38.94
C ILE A 8 0.15 1.85 -39.07
N LYS A 9 -0.55 1.87 -37.91
CA LYS A 9 -1.98 2.19 -37.82
C LYS A 9 -2.16 3.71 -37.71
N LYS A 10 -3.27 4.22 -38.23
CA LYS A 10 -3.62 5.65 -38.14
C LYS A 10 -3.98 6.09 -36.72
N MET A 11 -4.35 5.14 -35.83
CA MET A 11 -4.74 5.39 -34.45
C MET A 11 -4.36 4.21 -33.57
N TYR A 12 -3.85 4.49 -32.38
CA TYR A 12 -3.52 3.51 -31.34
C TYR A 12 -4.32 3.78 -30.07
N ARG A 13 -4.70 2.69 -29.36
CA ARG A 13 -5.39 2.73 -28.06
C ARG A 13 -4.83 1.68 -27.13
N THR A 14 -4.34 2.08 -25.97
CA THR A 14 -3.64 1.20 -25.00
C THR A 14 -4.40 -0.05 -24.58
N LYS A 15 -5.72 -0.01 -24.52
CA LYS A 15 -6.53 -1.20 -24.13
C LYS A 15 -6.91 -2.11 -25.31
N LYS A 16 -6.61 -1.71 -26.54
CA LYS A 16 -6.90 -2.48 -27.74
C LYS A 16 -5.67 -3.10 -28.38
N CYS A 17 -4.49 -2.55 -28.09
CA CYS A 17 -3.21 -3.03 -28.64
C CYS A 17 -2.07 -2.72 -27.65
N ASN A 18 -0.96 -3.43 -27.78
CA ASN A 18 0.26 -3.12 -27.06
C ASN A 18 1.03 -2.03 -27.81
N ILE A 19 0.76 -0.76 -27.47
CA ILE A 19 1.35 0.39 -28.17
C ILE A 19 2.87 0.43 -28.09
N VAL A 20 3.48 -0.09 -27.02
CA VAL A 20 4.94 -0.18 -26.88
C VAL A 20 5.51 -1.10 -27.95
N ASN A 21 4.98 -2.31 -28.08
CA ASN A 21 5.48 -3.31 -29.02
C ASN A 21 4.99 -3.11 -30.46
N GLU A 22 3.79 -2.51 -30.64
CA GLU A 22 3.20 -2.37 -31.97
C GLU A 22 3.53 -1.02 -32.66
N PHE A 23 3.96 -0.01 -31.87
CA PHE A 23 4.30 1.31 -32.42
C PHE A 23 5.67 1.80 -31.96
N PHE A 24 5.88 2.03 -30.64
CA PHE A 24 7.07 2.74 -30.18
C PHE A 24 8.36 1.99 -30.45
N ILE A 25 8.47 0.70 -30.12
CA ILE A 25 9.69 -0.08 -30.33
C ILE A 25 10.03 -0.18 -31.81
N PRO A 26 9.15 -0.64 -32.73
CA PRO A 26 9.51 -0.76 -34.14
C PRO A 26 9.80 0.59 -34.81
N VAL A 27 9.15 1.67 -34.39
CA VAL A 27 9.40 3.00 -34.94
C VAL A 27 10.76 3.54 -34.45
N LEU A 28 11.01 3.49 -33.13
CA LEU A 28 12.25 4.01 -32.55
C LEU A 28 13.48 3.20 -32.99
N ASP A 29 13.35 1.88 -33.15
CA ASP A 29 14.43 1.00 -33.61
C ASP A 29 14.94 1.38 -35.03
N ASN A 30 14.11 2.02 -35.85
CA ASN A 30 14.45 2.47 -37.19
C ASN A 30 14.63 3.99 -37.29
N ALA A 31 14.61 4.72 -36.18
CA ALA A 31 14.67 6.17 -36.13
C ALA A 31 16.10 6.72 -35.99
N ILE A 32 16.29 7.96 -36.44
CA ILE A 32 17.48 8.78 -36.18
C ILE A 32 17.15 10.07 -35.39
N SER A 33 15.86 10.37 -35.23
CA SER A 33 15.40 11.53 -34.45
C SER A 33 14.08 11.19 -33.77
N TYR A 34 14.00 11.53 -32.49
CA TYR A 34 12.77 11.46 -31.72
C TYR A 34 12.59 12.76 -30.96
N LYS A 35 11.60 13.55 -31.38
CA LYS A 35 11.17 14.80 -30.74
C LYS A 35 9.89 14.51 -29.96
N ARG A 36 9.84 14.84 -28.67
CA ARG A 36 8.72 14.54 -27.81
C ARG A 36 8.39 15.67 -26.84
N ALA A 37 7.17 16.20 -26.92
CA ALA A 37 6.58 17.05 -25.89
C ALA A 37 5.57 16.22 -25.09
N ALA A 38 5.69 16.18 -23.77
CA ALA A 38 4.83 15.42 -22.87
C ALA A 38 4.55 16.22 -21.60
N GLY A 39 3.29 16.17 -21.12
CA GLY A 39 2.93 16.81 -19.85
C GLY A 39 3.65 16.21 -18.66
N PHE A 40 3.95 14.89 -18.69
CA PHE A 40 4.65 14.19 -17.63
C PHE A 40 5.63 13.17 -18.19
N PHE A 41 6.75 13.04 -17.50
CA PHE A 41 7.84 12.13 -17.84
C PHE A 41 8.24 11.29 -16.61
N SER A 42 8.66 10.05 -16.84
CA SER A 42 9.30 9.22 -15.82
C SER A 42 10.40 8.34 -16.44
N SER A 43 11.47 8.10 -15.69
CA SER A 43 12.53 7.17 -16.09
C SER A 43 11.98 5.76 -16.38
N GLU A 44 10.95 5.33 -15.66
CA GLU A 44 10.26 4.06 -15.88
C GLU A 44 9.51 4.04 -17.23
N GLY A 45 8.90 5.17 -17.65
CA GLY A 45 8.26 5.31 -18.97
C GLY A 45 9.28 5.18 -20.09
N LEU A 46 10.38 5.92 -20.02
CA LEU A 46 11.48 5.84 -20.99
C LEU A 46 12.06 4.42 -21.10
N TYR A 47 12.17 3.75 -19.96
CA TYR A 47 12.66 2.38 -19.91
C TYR A 47 11.76 1.37 -20.62
N GLN A 48 10.41 1.57 -20.64
CA GLN A 48 9.52 0.74 -21.43
C GLN A 48 9.82 0.82 -22.95
N LEU A 49 10.42 1.93 -23.38
CA LEU A 49 10.83 2.18 -24.76
C LEU A 49 12.30 1.81 -25.01
N ALA A 50 13.01 1.30 -24.01
CA ALA A 50 14.46 1.11 -24.03
C ALA A 50 14.96 0.33 -25.27
N GLU A 51 14.25 -0.73 -25.69
CA GLU A 51 14.60 -1.53 -26.87
C GLU A 51 14.60 -0.69 -28.16
N GLY A 52 13.56 0.12 -28.37
CA GLY A 52 13.52 1.02 -29.51
C GLY A 52 14.53 2.17 -29.41
N ILE A 53 14.74 2.72 -28.20
CA ILE A 53 15.74 3.78 -27.95
C ILE A 53 17.14 3.27 -28.27
N ILE A 54 17.44 2.03 -27.98
CA ILE A 54 18.71 1.39 -28.32
C ILE A 54 18.93 1.35 -29.84
N GLY A 55 17.90 0.96 -30.59
CA GLY A 55 17.94 1.01 -32.04
C GLY A 55 18.21 2.43 -32.56
N LEU A 56 17.54 3.43 -31.98
CA LEU A 56 17.76 4.84 -32.29
C LEU A 56 19.23 5.25 -31.98
N VAL A 57 19.76 4.87 -30.83
CA VAL A 57 21.17 5.16 -30.47
C VAL A 57 22.15 4.45 -31.42
N ASN A 58 21.90 3.20 -31.79
CA ASN A 58 22.69 2.47 -32.76
C ASN A 58 22.68 3.11 -34.15
N ASN A 59 21.57 3.79 -34.49
CA ASN A 59 21.46 4.59 -35.71
C ASN A 59 22.07 5.99 -35.56
N THR A 60 22.81 6.26 -34.47
CA THR A 60 23.38 7.59 -34.12
C THR A 60 22.34 8.70 -33.97
N GLY A 61 21.13 8.31 -33.61
CA GLY A 61 19.99 9.21 -33.46
C GLY A 61 20.00 10.00 -32.17
N ARG A 62 19.13 11.01 -32.09
CA ARG A 62 18.98 11.89 -30.91
C ARG A 62 17.55 11.99 -30.45
N ILE A 63 17.38 12.21 -29.15
CA ILE A 63 16.09 12.41 -28.48
C ILE A 63 16.06 13.83 -27.92
N GLN A 64 15.00 14.57 -28.26
CA GLN A 64 14.67 15.87 -27.70
C GLN A 64 13.36 15.77 -26.92
N LEU A 65 13.42 16.01 -25.61
CA LEU A 65 12.27 15.83 -24.71
C LEU A 65 11.89 17.16 -24.05
N ILE A 66 10.65 17.59 -24.20
CA ILE A 66 10.05 18.69 -23.45
C ILE A 66 9.13 18.09 -22.41
N VAL A 67 9.31 18.46 -21.15
CA VAL A 67 8.52 17.98 -20.00
C VAL A 67 7.94 19.13 -19.20
N SER A 68 6.82 18.92 -18.52
CA SER A 68 6.23 19.90 -17.62
C SER A 68 6.37 19.44 -16.16
N PRO A 69 6.74 20.33 -15.23
CA PRO A 69 6.70 20.04 -13.80
C PRO A 69 5.24 20.02 -13.29
N ARG A 70 4.99 19.30 -12.21
CA ARG A 70 3.71 19.37 -11.49
C ARG A 70 3.76 20.56 -10.52
N LEU A 71 3.22 21.69 -10.91
CA LEU A 71 3.08 22.85 -10.02
C LEU A 71 1.82 22.72 -9.16
N THR A 72 1.92 23.06 -7.87
CA THR A 72 0.80 23.19 -6.95
C THR A 72 0.22 24.60 -7.00
N LYS A 73 -0.94 24.83 -6.37
CA LYS A 73 -1.50 26.18 -6.27
C LYS A 73 -0.58 27.13 -5.51
N GLU A 74 0.08 26.61 -4.48
CA GLU A 74 1.05 27.36 -3.66
C GLU A 74 2.29 27.74 -4.47
N ASP A 75 2.76 26.86 -5.36
CA ASP A 75 3.87 27.18 -6.30
C ASP A 75 3.47 28.33 -7.23
N ILE A 76 2.22 28.32 -7.71
CA ILE A 76 1.67 29.36 -8.58
C ILE A 76 1.52 30.69 -7.81
N GLU A 77 0.99 30.64 -6.59
CA GLU A 77 0.87 31.81 -5.71
C GLU A 77 2.25 32.41 -5.39
N ALA A 78 3.23 31.57 -5.05
CA ALA A 78 4.60 32.04 -4.79
C ALA A 78 5.25 32.67 -6.03
N ILE A 79 4.95 32.18 -7.23
CA ILE A 79 5.38 32.77 -8.49
C ILE A 79 4.74 34.17 -8.67
N ASN A 80 3.46 34.30 -8.36
CA ASN A 80 2.72 35.55 -8.44
C ASN A 80 3.19 36.57 -7.39
N ASP A 81 3.64 36.13 -6.23
CA ASP A 81 4.24 36.95 -5.17
C ASP A 81 5.66 37.42 -5.48
N GLY A 82 6.19 37.17 -6.68
CA GLY A 82 7.45 37.69 -7.16
C GLY A 82 8.67 36.83 -6.85
N TYR A 83 8.50 35.60 -6.39
CA TYR A 83 9.61 34.66 -6.29
C TYR A 83 10.09 34.24 -7.67
N SER A 84 11.40 33.97 -7.80
CA SER A 84 11.96 33.52 -9.06
C SER A 84 11.30 32.23 -9.55
N ARG A 85 10.49 32.33 -10.60
CA ARG A 85 9.79 31.25 -11.27
C ARG A 85 10.70 30.05 -11.52
N ARG A 86 11.90 30.30 -12.03
CA ARG A 86 12.90 29.27 -12.29
C ARG A 86 13.30 28.50 -11.03
N LYS A 87 13.48 29.17 -9.90
CA LYS A 87 13.92 28.55 -8.65
C LYS A 87 12.82 27.66 -8.04
N ILE A 88 11.57 28.06 -8.16
CA ILE A 88 10.41 27.25 -7.71
C ILE A 88 10.29 25.98 -8.54
N ILE A 89 10.42 26.09 -9.86
CA ILE A 89 10.37 24.96 -10.79
C ILE A 89 11.54 24.00 -10.54
N GLU A 90 12.75 24.52 -10.33
CA GLU A 90 13.93 23.72 -9.99
C GLU A 90 13.73 22.95 -8.68
N ASN A 91 13.24 23.60 -7.63
CA ASN A 91 12.94 22.96 -6.35
C ASN A 91 11.85 21.87 -6.50
N ARG A 92 10.81 22.15 -7.28
CA ARG A 92 9.73 21.18 -7.50
C ARG A 92 10.21 19.94 -8.22
N LEU A 93 10.99 20.08 -9.27
CA LEU A 93 11.59 18.95 -9.99
C LEU A 93 12.55 18.14 -9.11
N ILE A 94 13.29 18.80 -8.20
CA ILE A 94 14.15 18.13 -7.23
C ILE A 94 13.32 17.30 -6.24
N ASN A 95 12.21 17.85 -5.76
CA ASN A 95 11.31 17.16 -4.82
C ASN A 95 10.54 16.01 -5.49
N ASP A 96 10.21 16.13 -6.78
CA ASP A 96 9.57 15.08 -7.55
C ASP A 96 10.55 13.93 -7.93
N PHE A 97 11.87 14.18 -7.82
CA PHE A 97 12.89 13.16 -8.07
C PHE A 97 12.95 12.17 -6.90
N LYS A 98 12.47 10.95 -7.14
CA LYS A 98 12.50 9.86 -6.14
C LYS A 98 13.76 9.03 -6.32
N GLU A 99 14.46 8.76 -5.22
CA GLU A 99 15.56 7.80 -5.23
C GLU A 99 15.04 6.40 -5.60
N PRO A 100 15.81 5.64 -6.41
CA PRO A 100 15.36 4.33 -6.86
C PRO A 100 15.29 3.35 -5.70
N THR A 101 14.17 2.66 -5.58
CA THR A 101 14.03 1.52 -4.68
C THR A 101 14.17 0.24 -5.48
N GLY A 102 15.35 -0.42 -5.37
CA GLY A 102 15.65 -1.69 -6.00
C GLY A 102 16.40 -1.60 -7.34
N ARG A 103 17.09 -2.71 -7.68
CA ARG A 103 18.05 -2.82 -8.81
C ARG A 103 17.44 -2.48 -10.18
N ARG A 104 16.15 -2.75 -10.39
CA ARG A 104 15.47 -2.43 -11.65
C ARG A 104 15.33 -0.92 -11.84
N ASN A 105 14.93 -0.20 -10.80
CA ASN A 105 14.81 1.26 -10.85
C ASN A 105 16.19 1.93 -10.98
N GLU A 106 17.24 1.34 -10.40
CA GLU A 106 18.62 1.78 -10.63
C GLU A 106 19.04 1.60 -12.10
N ASN A 107 18.66 0.50 -12.75
CA ASN A 107 18.94 0.29 -14.18
C ASN A 107 18.18 1.28 -15.07
N HIS A 108 16.96 1.68 -14.67
CA HIS A 108 16.20 2.72 -15.39
C HIS A 108 16.91 4.07 -15.34
N LEU A 109 17.41 4.44 -14.16
CA LEU A 109 18.19 5.68 -14.00
C LEU A 109 19.57 5.57 -14.66
N ASN A 110 20.18 4.40 -14.67
CA ASN A 110 21.44 4.17 -15.38
C ASN A 110 21.28 4.40 -16.90
N LEU A 111 20.21 3.87 -17.52
CA LEU A 111 19.91 4.14 -18.92
C LEU A 111 19.74 5.63 -19.18
N LEU A 112 18.94 6.31 -18.37
CA LEU A 112 18.71 7.75 -18.46
C LEU A 112 20.02 8.54 -18.31
N ALA A 113 20.85 8.17 -17.32
CA ALA A 113 22.15 8.78 -17.08
C ALA A 113 23.11 8.65 -18.28
N ASN A 114 23.14 7.47 -18.91
CA ASN A 114 23.95 7.24 -20.09
C ASN A 114 23.45 8.07 -21.28
N LEU A 115 22.15 8.06 -21.57
CA LEU A 115 21.59 8.82 -22.70
C LEU A 115 21.87 10.30 -22.59
N ILE A 116 21.81 10.86 -21.39
CA ILE A 116 22.13 12.25 -21.11
C ILE A 116 23.64 12.51 -21.25
N ALA A 117 24.47 11.71 -20.59
CA ALA A 117 25.92 11.92 -20.56
C ALA A 117 26.58 11.73 -21.93
N ASP A 118 26.04 10.83 -22.75
CA ASP A 118 26.55 10.55 -24.08
C ASP A 118 25.88 11.43 -25.16
N SER A 119 25.07 12.45 -24.73
CA SER A 119 24.40 13.44 -25.59
C SER A 119 23.40 12.86 -26.59
N TYR A 120 22.83 11.69 -26.28
CA TYR A 120 21.72 11.13 -27.05
C TYR A 120 20.36 11.67 -26.63
N LEU A 121 20.24 12.22 -25.41
CA LEU A 121 19.01 12.79 -24.86
C LEU A 121 19.24 14.19 -24.32
N ASP A 122 18.51 15.15 -24.89
CA ASP A 122 18.39 16.50 -24.37
C ASP A 122 16.99 16.72 -23.76
N ILE A 123 16.93 17.34 -22.58
CA ILE A 123 15.68 17.60 -21.88
C ILE A 123 15.53 19.10 -21.64
N LYS A 124 14.34 19.62 -21.92
CA LYS A 124 13.92 20.99 -21.57
C LYS A 124 12.64 20.95 -20.77
N VAL A 125 12.38 21.99 -19.99
CA VAL A 125 11.19 22.09 -19.14
C VAL A 125 10.30 23.22 -19.65
N ALA A 126 9.04 22.89 -19.92
CA ALA A 126 8.02 23.83 -20.38
C ALA A 126 7.05 24.21 -19.26
N PHE A 127 6.66 25.47 -19.19
CA PHE A 127 5.60 25.97 -18.31
C PHE A 127 4.88 27.16 -18.95
N MET A 128 3.60 27.29 -18.66
CA MET A 128 2.79 28.38 -19.21
C MET A 128 3.19 29.74 -18.62
N LYS A 129 3.10 30.80 -19.41
CA LYS A 129 3.30 32.18 -18.94
C LYS A 129 2.18 32.66 -18.02
N GLU A 130 0.98 32.13 -18.20
CA GLU A 130 -0.18 32.30 -17.32
C GLU A 130 -0.34 31.11 -16.37
N ASP A 131 -1.26 31.19 -15.39
CA ASP A 131 -1.44 30.20 -14.29
C ASP A 131 -2.05 28.87 -14.75
N GLU A 132 -1.70 28.39 -15.94
CA GLU A 132 -2.18 27.16 -16.54
C GLU A 132 -1.09 26.08 -16.61
N LEU A 133 -1.51 24.82 -16.78
CA LEU A 133 -0.59 23.69 -16.92
C LEU A 133 -0.27 23.45 -18.40
N TYR A 134 1.00 23.41 -18.75
CA TYR A 134 1.41 22.89 -20.05
C TYR A 134 1.07 21.40 -20.13
N HIS A 135 0.21 21.04 -21.08
CA HIS A 135 -0.33 19.68 -21.16
C HIS A 135 -0.38 19.10 -22.59
N GLU A 136 0.39 19.67 -23.49
CA GLU A 136 0.47 19.18 -24.87
C GLU A 136 1.24 17.85 -24.95
N LYS A 137 0.89 17.03 -25.93
CA LYS A 137 1.51 15.71 -26.14
C LYS A 137 1.72 15.46 -27.62
N ILE A 138 2.86 15.92 -28.12
CA ILE A 138 3.28 15.77 -29.51
C ILE A 138 4.48 14.84 -29.56
N GLY A 139 4.56 14.00 -30.58
CA GLY A 139 5.76 13.21 -30.89
C GLY A 139 6.03 13.23 -32.39
N ILE A 140 7.30 13.43 -32.77
CA ILE A 140 7.77 13.36 -34.13
C ILE A 140 8.97 12.40 -34.18
N VAL A 141 8.94 11.46 -35.11
CA VAL A 141 10.02 10.50 -35.31
C VAL A 141 10.43 10.53 -36.78
N GLN A 142 11.74 10.49 -37.04
CA GLN A 142 12.30 10.50 -38.40
C GLN A 142 13.23 9.33 -38.60
N ASP A 143 13.13 8.66 -39.77
CA ASP A 143 14.04 7.60 -40.18
C ASP A 143 15.24 8.13 -41.00
N LEU A 144 16.18 7.25 -41.31
CA LEU A 144 17.39 7.54 -42.16
C LEU A 144 17.07 8.04 -43.56
N TYR A 145 15.84 7.81 -44.05
CA TYR A 145 15.44 8.15 -45.41
C TYR A 145 14.64 9.46 -45.45
N GLY A 146 14.51 10.15 -44.33
CA GLY A 146 13.75 11.40 -44.21
C GLY A 146 12.25 11.20 -44.09
N ASN A 147 11.76 9.96 -43.96
CA ASN A 147 10.34 9.74 -43.67
C ASN A 147 10.06 10.11 -42.24
N LYS A 148 8.96 10.81 -42.01
CA LYS A 148 8.53 11.28 -40.69
C LYS A 148 7.17 10.72 -40.31
N LEU A 149 7.05 10.35 -39.05
CA LEU A 149 5.80 10.06 -38.37
C LEU A 149 5.58 11.11 -37.29
N ALA A 150 4.44 11.77 -37.32
CA ALA A 150 4.01 12.64 -36.25
C ALA A 150 2.81 12.02 -35.55
N PHE A 151 2.70 12.20 -34.24
CA PHE A 151 1.55 11.74 -33.48
C PHE A 151 1.18 12.71 -32.36
N ASN A 152 -0.12 12.81 -32.09
CA ASN A 152 -0.64 13.58 -30.97
C ASN A 152 -1.83 12.86 -30.32
N GLY A 153 -2.10 13.14 -29.04
CA GLY A 153 -3.16 12.50 -28.30
C GLY A 153 -3.04 12.68 -26.79
N SER A 154 -3.55 11.73 -26.02
CA SER A 154 -3.55 11.82 -24.55
C SER A 154 -2.31 11.23 -23.88
N ILE A 155 -1.44 10.56 -24.62
CA ILE A 155 -0.38 9.72 -24.05
C ILE A 155 0.83 10.52 -23.52
N ASN A 156 1.22 10.27 -22.27
CA ASN A 156 2.44 10.79 -21.63
C ASN A 156 3.59 9.75 -21.66
N GLU A 157 4.83 10.22 -21.45
CA GLU A 157 6.01 9.36 -21.28
C GLU A 157 6.12 8.79 -19.85
N THR A 158 5.06 8.15 -19.37
CA THR A 158 5.02 7.49 -18.07
C THR A 158 4.59 6.04 -18.21
N TYR A 159 5.05 5.18 -17.31
CA TYR A 159 4.65 3.78 -17.29
C TYR A 159 3.13 3.59 -17.28
N ASN A 160 2.42 4.40 -16.49
CA ASN A 160 0.97 4.31 -16.42
C ASN A 160 0.29 4.68 -17.74
N ALA A 161 0.77 5.71 -18.44
CA ALA A 161 0.22 6.11 -19.73
C ALA A 161 0.51 5.06 -20.81
N LEU A 162 1.72 4.52 -20.84
CA LEU A 162 2.13 3.52 -21.84
C LEU A 162 1.49 2.14 -21.64
N CYS A 163 1.27 1.73 -20.37
CA CYS A 163 0.91 0.34 -20.04
C CYS A 163 -0.43 0.16 -19.31
N LYS A 164 -0.88 1.16 -18.51
CA LYS A 164 -2.03 1.00 -17.60
C LYS A 164 -3.27 1.83 -17.96
N ASN A 165 -3.10 3.09 -18.33
CA ASN A 165 -4.21 3.99 -18.58
C ASN A 165 -4.93 3.65 -19.88
N PHE A 166 -6.15 4.20 -20.04
CA PHE A 166 -6.84 4.21 -21.33
C PHE A 166 -6.44 5.47 -22.08
N GLU A 167 -5.43 5.35 -22.94
CA GLU A 167 -4.89 6.44 -23.74
C GLU A 167 -5.09 6.16 -25.22
N SER A 168 -5.12 7.21 -26.02
CA SER A 168 -5.17 7.13 -27.48
C SER A 168 -4.36 8.23 -28.13
N PHE A 169 -3.82 7.94 -29.30
CA PHE A 169 -3.18 8.94 -30.16
C PHE A 169 -3.37 8.60 -31.65
N ASP A 170 -3.43 9.64 -32.45
CA ASP A 170 -3.48 9.56 -33.90
C ASP A 170 -2.07 9.70 -34.48
N VAL A 171 -1.81 9.02 -35.61
CA VAL A 171 -0.53 9.02 -36.30
C VAL A 171 -0.69 9.54 -37.73
N PHE A 172 0.19 10.46 -38.08
CA PHE A 172 0.29 11.09 -39.39
C PHE A 172 1.65 10.81 -39.99
N ASP A 173 1.72 10.74 -41.28
CA ASP A 173 2.96 10.48 -42.02
C ASP A 173 3.19 11.56 -43.08
N ASN A 174 4.46 11.79 -43.49
CA ASN A 174 4.81 12.78 -44.48
C ASN A 174 4.85 12.24 -45.93
N TRP A 175 4.16 11.13 -46.22
CA TRP A 175 4.21 10.53 -47.59
C TRP A 175 2.89 10.01 -48.14
N SER A 176 1.82 9.85 -47.35
CA SER A 176 0.62 9.16 -47.84
C SER A 176 -0.35 10.06 -48.59
N ASN A 177 -0.59 11.28 -48.14
CA ASN A 177 -1.48 12.28 -48.74
C ASN A 177 -1.16 13.69 -48.24
N GLU A 178 -1.67 14.72 -48.96
CA GLU A 178 -1.39 16.12 -48.66
C GLU A 178 -1.82 16.52 -47.22
N GLU A 179 -2.95 16.04 -46.74
CA GLU A 179 -3.47 16.35 -45.40
C GLU A 179 -2.52 15.81 -44.31
N ASN A 180 -2.03 14.59 -44.44
CA ASN A 180 -1.09 14.01 -43.48
C ASN A 180 0.28 14.69 -43.51
N ILE A 181 0.73 15.08 -44.71
CA ILE A 181 1.97 15.83 -44.89
C ILE A 181 1.88 17.17 -44.15
N GLU A 182 0.81 17.95 -44.41
CA GLU A 182 0.57 19.24 -43.77
C GLU A 182 0.49 19.10 -42.25
N ARG A 183 -0.25 18.11 -41.74
CA ARG A 183 -0.34 17.83 -40.27
C ARG A 183 0.98 17.49 -39.66
N THR A 184 1.81 16.68 -40.35
CA THR A 184 3.16 16.33 -39.88
C THR A 184 4.05 17.56 -39.79
N GLU A 185 4.01 18.44 -40.79
CA GLU A 185 4.76 19.69 -40.81
C GLU A 185 4.30 20.67 -39.73
N ILE A 186 3.00 20.80 -39.48
CA ILE A 186 2.44 21.65 -38.42
C ILE A 186 2.91 21.16 -37.04
N LEU A 187 2.81 19.85 -36.76
CA LEU A 187 3.20 19.29 -35.48
C LEU A 187 4.70 19.40 -35.26
N GLU A 188 5.52 19.18 -36.30
CA GLU A 188 6.97 19.35 -36.21
C GLU A 188 7.35 20.81 -35.94
N LYS A 189 6.71 21.75 -36.68
CA LYS A 189 6.95 23.17 -36.46
C LYS A 189 6.53 23.60 -35.06
N SER A 190 5.37 23.15 -34.57
CA SER A 190 4.95 23.45 -33.18
C SER A 190 5.98 22.96 -32.16
N PHE A 191 6.52 21.75 -32.33
CA PHE A 191 7.57 21.26 -31.44
C PHE A 191 8.85 22.11 -31.54
N ASP A 192 9.30 22.45 -32.76
CA ASP A 192 10.52 23.21 -32.99
C ASP A 192 10.41 24.67 -32.46
N ASP A 193 9.25 25.30 -32.62
CA ASP A 193 8.97 26.62 -32.06
C ASP A 193 9.01 26.59 -30.51
N LEU A 194 8.44 25.55 -29.89
CA LEU A 194 8.57 25.31 -28.43
C LEU A 194 10.03 25.07 -28.05
N TRP A 195 10.73 24.18 -28.75
CA TRP A 195 12.10 23.83 -28.44
C TRP A 195 13.04 25.04 -28.48
N ASP A 196 12.82 25.93 -29.44
CA ASP A 196 13.61 27.13 -29.64
C ASP A 196 13.14 28.34 -28.79
N ASP A 197 12.18 28.13 -27.86
CA ASP A 197 11.59 29.18 -27.01
C ASP A 197 11.00 30.35 -27.82
N LYS A 198 10.30 30.01 -28.91
CA LYS A 198 9.65 30.97 -29.81
C LYS A 198 8.14 31.07 -29.60
N ASP A 199 7.57 30.26 -28.71
CA ASP A 199 6.15 30.29 -28.41
C ASP A 199 5.81 31.45 -27.47
N ASP A 200 4.75 32.19 -27.81
CA ASP A 200 4.36 33.38 -27.04
C ASP A 200 3.70 33.03 -25.69
N CYS A 201 3.18 31.84 -25.53
CA CYS A 201 2.40 31.40 -24.36
C CYS A 201 3.20 30.50 -23.38
N VAL A 202 4.30 29.92 -23.85
CA VAL A 202 5.07 28.93 -23.09
C VAL A 202 6.51 29.43 -22.92
N ASP A 203 7.04 29.34 -21.72
CA ASP A 203 8.46 29.54 -21.43
C ASP A 203 9.19 28.20 -21.38
N ILE A 204 10.35 28.12 -21.98
CA ILE A 204 11.21 26.94 -22.01
C ILE A 204 12.50 27.20 -21.26
N ILE A 205 12.82 26.38 -20.28
CA ILE A 205 14.10 26.43 -19.58
C ILE A 205 14.89 25.13 -19.75
N PRO A 206 16.23 25.19 -19.69
CA PRO A 206 17.06 23.99 -19.64
C PRO A 206 16.71 23.14 -18.42
N PHE A 207 16.86 21.84 -18.54
CA PHE A 207 16.73 20.93 -17.42
C PHE A 207 17.71 21.28 -16.29
N PRO A 208 17.30 21.28 -15.00
CA PRO A 208 18.13 21.77 -13.90
C PRO A 208 19.44 20.97 -13.74
N ARG A 209 20.58 21.70 -13.61
CA ARG A 209 21.89 21.07 -13.51
C ARG A 209 22.03 20.16 -12.28
N ILE A 210 21.41 20.53 -11.16
CA ILE A 210 21.40 19.71 -9.94
C ILE A 210 20.79 18.31 -10.20
N LEU A 211 19.77 18.23 -11.05
CA LEU A 211 19.17 16.95 -11.44
C LEU A 211 20.06 16.17 -12.41
N TYR A 212 20.75 16.84 -13.32
CA TYR A 212 21.78 16.20 -14.15
C TYR A 212 22.86 15.55 -13.27
N ASP A 213 23.35 16.28 -12.27
CA ASP A 213 24.39 15.79 -11.37
C ASP A 213 23.89 14.58 -10.54
N LYS A 214 22.68 14.64 -10.00
CA LYS A 214 22.06 13.51 -9.30
C LYS A 214 21.84 12.29 -10.20
N ILE A 215 21.37 12.49 -11.42
CA ILE A 215 21.16 11.40 -12.38
C ILE A 215 22.51 10.81 -12.80
N ALA A 216 23.54 11.62 -12.96
CA ALA A 216 24.88 11.16 -13.33
C ALA A 216 25.51 10.20 -12.30
N GLU A 217 25.14 10.29 -11.03
CA GLU A 217 25.59 9.35 -9.98
C GLU A 217 25.15 7.89 -10.26
N TYR A 218 24.08 7.70 -11.04
CA TYR A 218 23.58 6.39 -11.43
C TYR A 218 24.25 5.81 -12.69
N LYS A 219 25.20 6.53 -13.31
CA LYS A 219 25.98 6.01 -14.45
C LYS A 219 27.01 4.96 -13.98
N LYS A 220 26.56 3.76 -13.67
CA LYS A 220 27.42 2.65 -13.17
C LYS A 220 27.96 1.78 -14.29
N TYR A 221 27.22 1.59 -15.37
CA TYR A 221 27.56 0.70 -16.48
C TYR A 221 27.31 1.41 -17.81
N PRO A 222 28.10 1.13 -18.87
CA PRO A 222 27.85 1.65 -20.21
C PRO A 222 26.54 1.08 -20.79
N THR A 223 25.97 1.81 -21.75
CA THR A 223 24.66 1.50 -22.35
C THR A 223 24.57 0.05 -22.84
N ASP A 224 25.60 -0.46 -23.53
CA ASP A 224 25.67 -1.83 -24.05
C ASP A 224 25.52 -2.88 -22.95
N LYS A 225 26.10 -2.62 -21.77
CA LYS A 225 26.05 -3.55 -20.64
C LYS A 225 24.70 -3.47 -19.91
N VAL A 226 24.06 -2.30 -19.87
CA VAL A 226 22.69 -2.16 -19.38
C VAL A 226 21.72 -2.93 -20.26
N ILE A 227 21.96 -2.90 -21.58
CA ILE A 227 21.23 -3.64 -22.61
C ILE A 227 21.45 -5.15 -22.46
N GLU A 228 22.69 -5.60 -22.29
CA GLU A 228 23.04 -7.01 -22.12
C GLU A 228 22.39 -7.58 -20.84
N ILE A 229 22.43 -6.83 -19.76
CA ILE A 229 21.74 -7.14 -18.50
C ILE A 229 20.22 -7.22 -18.75
N GLU A 230 19.65 -6.29 -19.51
CA GLU A 230 18.20 -6.27 -19.80
C GLU A 230 17.79 -7.40 -20.74
N ASN A 231 18.57 -7.67 -21.77
CA ASN A 231 18.32 -8.81 -22.66
C ASN A 231 18.48 -10.15 -21.92
N THR A 232 19.35 -10.21 -20.93
CA THR A 232 19.46 -11.35 -20.03
C THR A 232 18.22 -11.47 -19.17
N TYR A 233 17.72 -10.37 -18.60
CA TYR A 233 16.45 -10.36 -17.87
C TYR A 233 15.25 -10.71 -18.76
N LYS A 234 15.15 -10.17 -19.98
CA LYS A 234 14.08 -10.50 -20.94
C LYS A 234 14.15 -11.96 -21.44
N LYS A 235 15.35 -12.52 -21.55
CA LYS A 235 15.56 -13.92 -21.92
C LYS A 235 15.22 -14.84 -20.75
N GLU A 236 15.53 -14.41 -19.53
CA GLU A 236 15.13 -15.06 -18.28
C GLU A 236 13.63 -14.93 -18.00
N GLU A 237 12.98 -13.81 -18.36
CA GLU A 237 11.51 -13.65 -18.33
C GLU A 237 10.79 -14.63 -19.25
N LYS A 238 11.39 -15.04 -20.36
CA LYS A 238 10.84 -16.09 -21.24
C LYS A 238 11.03 -17.50 -20.68
N ASP A 239 12.09 -17.75 -19.88
CA ASP A 239 12.50 -19.12 -19.53
C ASP A 239 12.46 -19.50 -18.06
N SER A 240 12.19 -18.64 -17.11
CA SER A 240 11.89 -18.92 -15.70
C SER A 240 12.48 -17.89 -14.73
N THR A 241 11.65 -16.98 -14.31
CA THR A 241 11.91 -16.18 -13.12
C THR A 241 11.78 -17.07 -11.88
N PHE A 242 12.78 -17.16 -11.03
CA PHE A 242 12.71 -17.89 -9.76
C PHE A 242 13.08 -16.98 -8.60
N PHE A 243 12.62 -17.32 -7.42
CA PHE A 243 12.87 -16.52 -6.25
C PHE A 243 14.37 -16.47 -5.94
N VAL A 244 14.91 -15.25 -5.91
CA VAL A 244 16.28 -14.96 -5.51
C VAL A 244 16.26 -13.80 -4.52
N ALA A 245 16.86 -13.99 -3.36
CA ALA A 245 16.99 -12.92 -2.40
C ALA A 245 17.85 -11.77 -2.98
N PRO A 246 17.41 -10.50 -2.87
CA PRO A 246 18.17 -9.36 -3.37
C PRO A 246 19.51 -9.21 -2.64
N GLU A 247 20.61 -8.99 -3.36
CA GLU A 247 21.95 -8.83 -2.78
C GLU A 247 22.10 -7.65 -1.83
N ASN A 248 21.27 -6.62 -2.00
CA ASN A 248 21.27 -5.40 -1.18
C ASN A 248 20.39 -5.49 0.07
N VAL A 249 19.74 -6.62 0.34
CA VAL A 249 18.92 -6.85 1.53
C VAL A 249 19.70 -7.68 2.52
N ASN A 250 20.01 -7.08 3.66
CA ASN A 250 20.55 -7.81 4.81
C ASN A 250 19.39 -8.32 5.67
N PHE A 251 19.26 -9.63 5.78
CA PHE A 251 18.29 -10.23 6.68
C PHE A 251 18.81 -10.18 8.13
N TYR A 252 17.89 -10.00 9.05
CA TYR A 252 18.20 -10.00 10.47
C TYR A 252 18.31 -11.44 11.00
N ASP A 253 19.03 -11.61 12.11
CA ASP A 253 19.22 -12.90 12.77
C ASP A 253 17.94 -13.71 13.00
N TYR A 254 16.88 -13.06 13.50
CA TYR A 254 15.59 -13.71 13.71
C TYR A 254 14.87 -14.11 12.40
N GLN A 255 15.16 -13.44 11.29
CA GLN A 255 14.62 -13.79 9.98
C GLN A 255 15.34 -15.01 9.41
N GLU A 256 16.67 -15.05 9.55
CA GLU A 256 17.49 -16.22 9.17
C GLU A 256 17.10 -17.44 10.01
N GLU A 257 16.92 -17.25 11.33
CA GLU A 257 16.43 -18.31 12.23
C GLU A 257 15.04 -18.79 11.83
N ALA A 258 14.11 -17.89 11.47
CA ALA A 258 12.78 -18.25 11.01
C ALA A 258 12.83 -19.13 9.74
N VAL A 259 13.68 -18.75 8.78
CA VAL A 259 13.88 -19.52 7.55
C VAL A 259 14.46 -20.89 7.85
N ALA A 260 15.51 -20.97 8.67
CA ALA A 260 16.12 -22.24 9.07
C ALA A 260 15.10 -23.16 9.76
N ASN A 261 14.38 -22.66 10.76
CA ASN A 261 13.36 -23.41 11.51
C ASN A 261 12.24 -23.94 10.60
N TRP A 262 11.79 -23.14 9.62
CA TRP A 262 10.77 -23.56 8.67
C TRP A 262 11.29 -24.62 7.69
N MET A 263 12.51 -24.44 7.18
CA MET A 263 13.17 -25.41 6.29
C MET A 263 13.41 -26.77 6.98
N ASP A 264 13.85 -26.75 8.25
CA ASP A 264 14.08 -27.94 9.07
C ASP A 264 12.78 -28.66 9.44
N ASN A 265 11.67 -27.89 9.53
CA ASN A 265 10.34 -28.47 9.75
C ASN A 265 9.67 -28.97 8.43
N GLY A 266 10.45 -29.30 7.41
CA GLY A 266 9.95 -29.80 6.13
C GLY A 266 9.25 -28.75 5.30
N SER A 267 9.51 -27.48 5.53
CA SER A 267 8.90 -26.31 4.89
C SER A 267 7.37 -26.25 5.09
N VAL A 268 6.95 -26.56 6.32
CA VAL A 268 5.57 -26.44 6.81
C VAL A 268 5.60 -25.74 8.15
N GLY A 269 4.90 -24.61 8.32
CA GLY A 269 4.94 -23.89 9.59
C GLY A 269 4.20 -22.57 9.61
N ILE A 270 4.20 -21.95 10.77
CA ILE A 270 3.55 -20.70 11.09
C ILE A 270 4.62 -19.71 11.57
N PHE A 271 4.59 -18.49 11.02
CA PHE A 271 5.32 -17.36 11.57
C PHE A 271 4.32 -16.45 12.31
N ASP A 272 4.42 -16.46 13.63
CA ASP A 272 3.67 -15.60 14.53
C ASP A 272 4.53 -14.39 14.88
N MET A 273 4.50 -13.39 14.02
CA MET A 273 5.41 -12.25 14.06
C MET A 273 4.64 -10.93 14.04
N ALA A 274 5.06 -9.99 14.88
CA ALA A 274 4.44 -8.68 15.00
C ALA A 274 4.37 -7.91 13.66
N THR A 275 3.41 -7.00 13.53
CA THR A 275 3.32 -6.08 12.40
C THR A 275 4.58 -5.21 12.34
N GLY A 276 5.16 -5.05 11.15
CA GLY A 276 6.39 -4.28 10.97
C GLY A 276 7.69 -5.06 11.17
N SER A 277 7.64 -6.35 11.52
CA SER A 277 8.82 -7.21 11.67
C SER A 277 9.38 -7.76 10.36
N GLY A 278 8.88 -7.34 9.20
CA GLY A 278 9.37 -7.83 7.91
C GLY A 278 8.88 -9.23 7.51
N LYS A 279 7.69 -9.67 8.00
CA LYS A 279 7.08 -10.98 7.67
C LYS A 279 7.11 -11.33 6.18
N THR A 280 6.73 -10.37 5.32
CA THR A 280 6.70 -10.53 3.87
C THR A 280 8.08 -10.89 3.31
N TYR A 281 9.11 -10.14 3.69
CA TYR A 281 10.48 -10.38 3.25
C TYR A 281 11.03 -11.71 3.80
N THR A 282 10.71 -12.06 5.05
CA THR A 282 11.08 -13.36 5.63
C THR A 282 10.42 -14.52 4.86
N ALA A 283 9.15 -14.37 4.49
CA ALA A 283 8.45 -15.37 3.67
C ALA A 283 9.04 -15.50 2.26
N LEU A 284 9.38 -14.38 1.62
CA LEU A 284 10.03 -14.38 0.31
C LEU A 284 11.45 -15.00 0.39
N TYR A 285 12.16 -14.80 1.49
CA TYR A 285 13.43 -15.47 1.74
C TYR A 285 13.23 -16.99 1.90
N CYS A 286 12.21 -17.43 2.63
CA CYS A 286 11.83 -18.86 2.66
C CYS A 286 11.60 -19.44 1.26
N LEU A 287 10.89 -18.69 0.39
CA LEU A 287 10.62 -19.12 -0.97
C LEU A 287 11.90 -19.16 -1.83
N SER A 288 12.85 -18.25 -1.61
CA SER A 288 14.17 -18.25 -2.25
C SER A 288 14.95 -19.51 -1.89
N GLU A 289 15.09 -19.80 -0.60
CA GLU A 289 15.80 -20.99 -0.11
C GLU A 289 15.12 -22.30 -0.56
N LEU A 290 13.78 -22.36 -0.50
CA LEU A 290 13.03 -23.51 -1.00
C LEU A 290 13.18 -23.69 -2.52
N SER A 291 13.17 -22.59 -3.27
CA SER A 291 13.36 -22.61 -4.73
C SER A 291 14.74 -23.16 -5.08
N ALA A 292 15.81 -22.69 -4.42
CA ALA A 292 17.17 -23.17 -4.59
C ALA A 292 17.28 -24.68 -4.26
N LYS A 293 16.72 -25.12 -3.12
CA LYS A 293 16.68 -26.53 -2.70
C LYS A 293 15.99 -27.44 -3.72
N LEU A 294 15.00 -26.91 -4.45
CA LEU A 294 14.19 -27.64 -5.44
C LEU A 294 14.69 -27.42 -6.88
N GLU A 295 15.93 -26.96 -7.06
CA GLU A 295 16.51 -26.68 -8.39
C GLU A 295 15.62 -25.75 -9.22
N ASN A 296 15.01 -24.74 -8.56
CA ASN A 296 14.11 -23.77 -9.14
C ASN A 296 12.81 -24.36 -9.73
N ARG A 297 12.38 -25.52 -9.25
CA ARG A 297 11.12 -26.17 -9.65
C ARG A 297 10.06 -26.01 -8.56
N LEU A 298 9.47 -24.83 -8.48
CA LEU A 298 8.53 -24.45 -7.42
C LEU A 298 7.30 -23.75 -8.00
N ALA A 299 6.11 -24.22 -7.67
CA ALA A 299 4.85 -23.52 -7.88
C ALA A 299 4.43 -22.85 -6.58
N VAL A 300 4.11 -21.56 -6.62
CA VAL A 300 3.76 -20.78 -5.43
C VAL A 300 2.38 -20.16 -5.58
N VAL A 301 1.56 -20.33 -4.54
CA VAL A 301 0.30 -19.62 -4.34
C VAL A 301 0.43 -18.75 -3.11
N ILE A 302 0.24 -17.45 -3.27
CA ILE A 302 0.20 -16.49 -2.17
C ILE A 302 -1.23 -16.00 -2.02
N VAL A 303 -1.76 -16.05 -0.81
CA VAL A 303 -3.13 -15.62 -0.49
C VAL A 303 -3.06 -14.47 0.50
N ALA A 304 -3.66 -13.35 0.16
CA ALA A 304 -3.77 -12.17 1.02
C ALA A 304 -5.24 -11.75 1.15
N PRO A 305 -5.68 -11.20 2.29
CA PRO A 305 -7.10 -10.93 2.52
C PRO A 305 -7.67 -9.85 1.58
N TYR A 306 -6.89 -8.83 1.20
CA TYR A 306 -7.37 -7.65 0.48
C TYR A 306 -6.54 -7.32 -0.76
N GLN A 307 -7.16 -6.63 -1.73
CA GLN A 307 -6.54 -6.26 -3.01
C GLN A 307 -5.29 -5.39 -2.84
N HIS A 308 -5.31 -4.43 -1.92
CA HIS A 308 -4.16 -3.55 -1.69
C HIS A 308 -2.95 -4.30 -1.09
N LEU A 309 -3.18 -5.34 -0.27
CA LEU A 309 -2.11 -6.22 0.20
C LEU A 309 -1.55 -7.06 -0.94
N VAL A 310 -2.41 -7.55 -1.83
CA VAL A 310 -1.96 -8.24 -3.06
C VAL A 310 -1.04 -7.34 -3.87
N GLU A 311 -1.38 -6.06 -4.04
CA GLU A 311 -0.56 -5.10 -4.78
C GLU A 311 0.79 -4.84 -4.10
N GLN A 312 0.81 -4.70 -2.77
CA GLN A 312 2.06 -4.57 -1.99
C GLN A 312 2.94 -5.80 -2.14
N TRP A 313 2.36 -7.00 -2.01
CA TRP A 313 3.08 -8.24 -2.23
C TRP A 313 3.68 -8.36 -3.64
N VAL A 314 2.98 -7.86 -4.68
CA VAL A 314 3.49 -7.86 -6.05
C VAL A 314 4.78 -7.06 -6.16
N GLU A 315 4.85 -5.89 -5.51
CA GLU A 315 6.06 -5.06 -5.48
C GLU A 315 7.21 -5.82 -4.79
N ASP A 316 6.95 -6.42 -3.63
CA ASP A 316 7.95 -7.18 -2.89
C ASP A 316 8.41 -8.46 -3.65
N ILE A 317 7.48 -9.21 -4.28
CA ILE A 317 7.80 -10.39 -5.09
C ILE A 317 8.67 -10.02 -6.28
N ASN A 318 8.39 -8.89 -6.94
CA ASN A 318 9.20 -8.41 -8.06
C ASN A 318 10.65 -8.12 -7.65
N ASN A 319 10.86 -7.63 -6.42
CA ASN A 319 12.21 -7.42 -5.88
C ASN A 319 12.98 -8.74 -5.71
N PHE A 320 12.28 -9.86 -5.54
CA PHE A 320 12.87 -11.22 -5.49
C PHE A 320 12.94 -11.90 -6.86
N GLY A 321 12.83 -11.13 -7.95
CA GLY A 321 13.05 -11.61 -9.33
C GLY A 321 11.88 -12.39 -9.93
N VAL A 322 10.70 -12.43 -9.31
CA VAL A 322 9.52 -13.16 -9.79
C VAL A 322 8.38 -12.20 -10.13
N TYR A 323 7.74 -12.44 -11.28
CA TYR A 323 6.55 -11.69 -11.71
C TYR A 323 5.30 -12.55 -11.51
N PRO A 324 4.48 -12.29 -10.47
CA PRO A 324 3.37 -13.16 -10.16
C PRO A 324 2.18 -12.93 -11.09
N ILE A 325 1.40 -13.98 -11.30
CA ILE A 325 0.07 -13.89 -11.89
C ILE A 325 -0.86 -13.29 -10.82
N VAL A 326 -1.35 -12.09 -11.06
CA VAL A 326 -2.28 -11.41 -10.13
C VAL A 326 -3.71 -11.87 -10.43
N ALA A 327 -4.33 -12.55 -9.46
CA ALA A 327 -5.61 -13.22 -9.62
C ALA A 327 -6.69 -12.64 -8.68
N TYR A 328 -7.38 -11.58 -9.13
CA TYR A 328 -8.62 -11.07 -8.50
C TYR A 328 -9.47 -10.31 -9.52
N SER A 329 -10.64 -9.82 -9.13
CA SER A 329 -11.70 -9.33 -10.03
C SER A 329 -11.28 -8.25 -11.02
N ALA A 330 -10.29 -7.40 -10.70
CA ALA A 330 -9.81 -6.36 -11.61
C ALA A 330 -9.00 -6.90 -12.80
N TYR A 331 -8.41 -8.09 -12.69
CA TYR A 331 -7.59 -8.72 -13.72
C TYR A 331 -8.41 -9.80 -14.46
N LYS A 332 -9.06 -9.44 -15.56
CA LYS A 332 -10.05 -10.31 -16.25
C LYS A 332 -9.45 -11.60 -16.83
N ASP A 333 -8.17 -11.61 -17.18
CA ASP A 333 -7.45 -12.70 -17.88
C ASP A 333 -6.65 -13.64 -16.95
N TRP A 334 -6.68 -13.41 -15.62
CA TRP A 334 -5.90 -14.18 -14.66
C TRP A 334 -6.09 -15.70 -14.78
N ASN A 335 -7.33 -16.14 -15.03
CA ASN A 335 -7.66 -17.56 -15.09
C ASN A 335 -7.00 -18.26 -16.30
N SER A 336 -6.96 -17.60 -17.45
CA SER A 336 -6.26 -18.10 -18.65
C SER A 336 -4.76 -18.18 -18.43
N LYS A 337 -4.17 -17.13 -17.83
CA LYS A 337 -2.75 -17.10 -17.48
C LYS A 337 -2.40 -18.20 -16.48
N LEU A 338 -3.20 -18.40 -15.44
CA LEU A 338 -2.99 -19.45 -14.44
C LEU A 338 -3.10 -20.85 -15.05
N LYS A 339 -4.12 -21.10 -15.89
CA LYS A 339 -4.26 -22.40 -16.59
C LYS A 339 -3.03 -22.72 -17.44
N ASN A 340 -2.55 -21.77 -18.24
CA ASN A 340 -1.37 -21.94 -19.08
C ASN A 340 -0.11 -22.20 -18.24
N ALA A 341 0.05 -21.47 -17.11
CA ALA A 341 1.16 -21.67 -16.20
C ALA A 341 1.14 -23.08 -15.58
N VAL A 342 -0.01 -23.56 -15.11
CA VAL A 342 -0.17 -24.92 -14.54
C VAL A 342 0.11 -26.00 -15.58
N ILE A 343 -0.40 -25.83 -16.81
CA ILE A 343 -0.14 -26.78 -17.91
C ILE A 343 1.36 -26.84 -18.21
N GLY A 344 1.98 -25.67 -18.43
CA GLY A 344 3.42 -25.58 -18.75
C GLY A 344 4.30 -26.16 -17.63
N TYR A 345 3.93 -25.92 -16.36
CA TYR A 345 4.63 -26.48 -15.20
C TYR A 345 4.52 -28.02 -15.12
N ASN A 346 3.32 -28.55 -15.30
CA ASN A 346 3.11 -30.00 -15.29
C ASN A 346 3.80 -30.72 -16.45
N LEU A 347 3.88 -30.09 -17.62
CA LEU A 347 4.60 -30.58 -18.81
C LEU A 347 6.12 -30.36 -18.72
N LYS A 348 6.63 -29.75 -17.64
CA LYS A 348 8.04 -29.40 -17.43
C LYS A 348 8.63 -28.41 -18.44
N VAL A 349 7.79 -27.75 -19.24
CA VAL A 349 8.18 -26.66 -20.14
C VAL A 349 8.50 -25.40 -19.34
N ARG A 350 7.78 -25.20 -18.24
CA ARG A 350 8.00 -24.12 -17.28
C ARG A 350 8.52 -24.69 -15.95
N ARG A 351 9.59 -24.11 -15.40
CA ARG A 351 10.19 -24.59 -14.14
C ARG A 351 9.43 -24.14 -12.90
N ASN A 352 8.87 -22.93 -12.93
CA ASN A 352 8.16 -22.35 -11.79
C ASN A 352 7.02 -21.43 -12.24
N PHE A 353 6.15 -21.09 -11.32
CA PHE A 353 5.22 -19.95 -11.42
C PHE A 353 4.82 -19.48 -10.02
N CYS A 354 4.46 -18.21 -9.94
CA CYS A 354 3.85 -17.62 -8.76
C CYS A 354 2.49 -17.04 -9.12
N VAL A 355 1.49 -17.30 -8.31
CA VAL A 355 0.18 -16.65 -8.38
C VAL A 355 -0.14 -16.05 -7.03
N ILE A 356 -0.58 -14.79 -7.04
CA ILE A 356 -1.07 -14.11 -5.84
C ILE A 356 -2.54 -13.76 -6.00
N THR A 357 -3.31 -13.95 -4.95
CA THR A 357 -4.77 -13.85 -5.01
C THR A 357 -5.37 -13.34 -3.69
N THR A 358 -6.62 -12.85 -3.76
CA THR A 358 -7.41 -12.51 -2.57
C THR A 358 -8.11 -13.74 -2.00
N ASN A 359 -8.50 -13.70 -0.71
CA ASN A 359 -9.27 -14.77 -0.07
C ASN A 359 -10.53 -15.14 -0.86
N SER A 360 -11.25 -14.17 -1.40
CA SER A 360 -12.48 -14.40 -2.16
C SER A 360 -12.23 -15.15 -3.49
N THR A 361 -11.18 -14.77 -4.21
CA THR A 361 -10.80 -15.43 -5.46
C THR A 361 -10.19 -16.80 -5.19
N PHE A 362 -9.38 -16.95 -4.14
CA PHE A 362 -8.86 -18.23 -3.68
C PHE A 362 -9.96 -19.26 -3.45
N CYS A 363 -11.05 -18.86 -2.78
CA CYS A 363 -12.20 -19.73 -2.52
C CYS A 363 -13.05 -20.04 -3.74
N SER A 364 -12.85 -19.35 -4.87
CA SER A 364 -13.65 -19.56 -6.07
C SER A 364 -13.36 -20.92 -6.73
N ASP A 365 -14.40 -21.58 -7.26
CA ASP A 365 -14.24 -22.86 -7.93
C ASP A 365 -13.33 -22.79 -9.16
N LYS A 366 -13.29 -21.63 -9.83
CA LYS A 366 -12.38 -21.40 -10.97
C LYS A 366 -10.92 -21.49 -10.55
N PHE A 367 -10.56 -20.90 -9.41
CA PHE A 367 -9.22 -20.95 -8.88
C PHE A 367 -8.88 -22.34 -8.37
N GLN A 368 -9.73 -22.91 -7.52
CA GLN A 368 -9.54 -24.23 -6.91
C GLN A 368 -9.39 -25.34 -7.96
N ASN A 369 -10.27 -25.37 -8.97
CA ASN A 369 -10.21 -26.35 -10.05
C ASN A 369 -8.96 -26.25 -10.92
N THR A 370 -8.35 -25.08 -10.98
CA THR A 370 -7.10 -24.90 -11.76
C THR A 370 -5.88 -25.29 -10.93
N ILE A 371 -5.79 -24.82 -9.69
CA ILE A 371 -4.62 -25.03 -8.85
C ILE A 371 -4.51 -26.46 -8.31
N SER A 372 -5.63 -27.17 -8.12
CA SER A 372 -5.65 -28.57 -7.73
C SER A 372 -4.98 -29.51 -8.75
N ARG A 373 -4.81 -29.06 -10.00
CA ARG A 373 -4.13 -29.81 -11.06
C ARG A 373 -2.60 -29.75 -10.97
N VAL A 374 -2.04 -28.93 -10.09
CA VAL A 374 -0.59 -28.88 -9.86
C VAL A 374 -0.14 -30.19 -9.20
N LYS A 375 0.79 -30.89 -9.87
CA LYS A 375 1.16 -32.28 -9.49
C LYS A 375 2.37 -32.36 -8.56
N ARG A 376 3.22 -31.30 -8.48
CA ARG A 376 4.50 -31.36 -7.75
C ARG A 376 4.84 -30.00 -7.15
N ASN A 377 5.56 -30.01 -6.03
CA ASN A 377 6.24 -28.86 -5.44
C ASN A 377 5.38 -27.59 -5.38
N LEU A 378 4.15 -27.71 -4.88
CA LEU A 378 3.26 -26.60 -4.63
C LEU A 378 3.51 -26.09 -3.22
N CYS A 379 3.77 -24.77 -3.10
CA CYS A 379 3.85 -24.03 -1.85
C CYS A 379 2.65 -23.09 -1.72
N LEU A 380 1.99 -23.11 -0.58
CA LEU A 380 0.97 -22.15 -0.19
C LEU A 380 1.54 -21.22 0.87
N VAL A 381 1.53 -19.93 0.60
CA VAL A 381 1.82 -18.87 1.58
C VAL A 381 0.51 -18.13 1.87
N ALA A 382 0.14 -18.04 3.13
CA ALA A 382 -1.06 -17.35 3.56
C ALA A 382 -0.69 -16.13 4.41
N ASP A 383 -0.93 -14.94 3.88
CA ASP A 383 -0.78 -13.71 4.65
C ASP A 383 -2.04 -13.44 5.46
N GLU A 384 -1.86 -12.89 6.67
CA GLU A 384 -2.92 -12.74 7.68
C GLU A 384 -3.76 -14.05 7.78
N ALA A 385 -3.05 -15.18 7.93
CA ALA A 385 -3.56 -16.54 7.82
C ALA A 385 -4.76 -16.85 8.74
N HIS A 386 -4.90 -16.11 9.86
CA HIS A 386 -6.04 -16.22 10.75
C HIS A 386 -7.39 -16.00 10.02
N ASN A 387 -7.41 -15.24 8.90
CA ASN A 387 -8.61 -15.05 8.08
C ASN A 387 -9.06 -16.34 7.38
N LEU A 388 -8.14 -17.30 7.19
CA LEU A 388 -8.46 -18.60 6.56
C LEU A 388 -9.06 -19.64 7.52
N GLY A 389 -9.11 -19.36 8.83
CA GLY A 389 -9.60 -20.31 9.84
C GLY A 389 -11.12 -20.50 9.86
N ALA A 390 -11.91 -19.63 9.22
CA ALA A 390 -13.35 -19.79 9.12
C ALA A 390 -13.69 -21.08 8.36
N GLU A 391 -14.71 -21.82 8.78
CA GLU A 391 -15.05 -23.15 8.29
C GLU A 391 -15.17 -23.23 6.76
N LYS A 392 -15.93 -22.31 6.15
CA LYS A 392 -16.12 -22.24 4.70
C LYS A 392 -14.82 -21.99 3.93
N ILE A 393 -13.87 -21.24 4.52
CA ILE A 393 -12.59 -20.91 3.87
C ILE A 393 -11.58 -22.03 4.12
N SER A 394 -11.51 -22.53 5.35
CA SER A 394 -10.58 -23.62 5.71
C SER A 394 -10.84 -24.91 4.92
N SER A 395 -12.09 -25.19 4.53
CA SER A 395 -12.42 -26.31 3.64
C SER A 395 -11.85 -26.18 2.22
N LYS A 396 -11.40 -24.97 1.81
CA LYS A 396 -10.78 -24.71 0.50
C LYS A 396 -9.24 -24.69 0.55
N LEU A 397 -8.63 -24.97 1.72
CA LEU A 397 -7.18 -25.07 1.84
C LEU A 397 -6.64 -26.19 0.95
N LEU A 398 -5.55 -25.91 0.24
CA LEU A 398 -5.00 -26.74 -0.83
C LEU A 398 -4.39 -28.05 -0.30
N GLN A 399 -5.07 -29.17 -0.47
CA GLN A 399 -4.59 -30.49 -0.02
C GLN A 399 -3.36 -30.98 -0.80
N ASN A 400 -3.14 -30.47 -2.02
CA ASN A 400 -1.99 -30.79 -2.84
C ASN A 400 -0.78 -29.86 -2.58
N ALA A 401 -0.89 -28.87 -1.66
CA ALA A 401 0.24 -28.05 -1.25
C ALA A 401 1.15 -28.84 -0.31
N LYS A 402 2.32 -29.23 -0.83
CA LYS A 402 3.34 -29.93 -0.05
C LYS A 402 4.02 -29.02 0.97
N TYR A 403 4.28 -27.79 0.58
CA TYR A 403 4.94 -26.77 1.41
C TYR A 403 3.92 -25.71 1.82
N ARG A 404 3.99 -25.24 3.07
CA ARG A 404 2.96 -24.36 3.62
C ARG A 404 3.58 -23.38 4.60
N LEU A 405 3.24 -22.13 4.46
CA LEU A 405 3.69 -21.06 5.35
C LEU A 405 2.50 -20.15 5.69
N ALA A 406 2.20 -20.05 6.96
CA ALA A 406 1.22 -19.09 7.47
C ALA A 406 1.93 -17.90 8.09
N LEU A 407 1.52 -16.70 7.77
CA LEU A 407 1.99 -15.45 8.35
C LEU A 407 0.85 -14.82 9.13
N SER A 408 1.10 -14.46 10.37
CA SER A 408 0.14 -13.74 11.21
C SER A 408 0.88 -12.94 12.28
N ALA A 409 0.30 -11.85 12.75
CA ALA A 409 0.74 -11.19 13.97
C ALA A 409 0.15 -11.86 15.22
N THR A 410 -0.94 -12.60 15.04
CA THR A 410 -1.59 -13.44 16.04
C THR A 410 -2.31 -14.55 15.31
N ILE A 411 -1.83 -15.77 15.40
CA ILE A 411 -2.46 -16.91 14.72
C ILE A 411 -3.74 -17.34 15.43
N GLU A 412 -3.87 -17.05 16.70
CA GLU A 412 -5.04 -17.37 17.48
C GLU A 412 -6.22 -16.48 17.11
N ARG A 413 -7.36 -17.11 16.90
CA ARG A 413 -8.59 -16.44 16.51
C ARG A 413 -9.41 -16.13 17.77
N TYR A 414 -9.74 -14.87 17.94
CA TYR A 414 -10.53 -14.43 19.10
C TYR A 414 -11.88 -15.16 19.12
N ARG A 415 -12.15 -15.92 20.18
CA ARG A 415 -13.38 -16.73 20.40
C ARG A 415 -13.68 -17.77 19.30
N ASP A 416 -12.67 -18.22 18.57
CA ASP A 416 -12.82 -19.28 17.56
C ASP A 416 -11.65 -20.28 17.67
N GLU A 417 -11.69 -21.08 18.76
CA GLU A 417 -10.69 -22.13 19.01
C GLU A 417 -10.69 -23.19 17.91
N ALA A 418 -11.89 -23.55 17.41
CA ALA A 418 -12.01 -24.51 16.33
C ALA A 418 -11.34 -24.00 15.04
N GLY A 419 -11.49 -22.72 14.71
CA GLY A 419 -10.80 -22.09 13.57
C GLY A 419 -9.29 -22.04 13.77
N THR A 420 -8.84 -21.70 14.98
CA THR A 420 -7.41 -21.75 15.36
C THR A 420 -6.84 -23.15 15.20
N LYS A 421 -7.56 -24.17 15.69
CA LYS A 421 -7.16 -25.58 15.56
C LYS A 421 -7.04 -25.99 14.09
N ARG A 422 -8.03 -25.66 13.24
CA ARG A 422 -7.97 -25.94 11.78
C ARG A 422 -6.74 -25.37 11.12
N LEU A 423 -6.32 -24.14 11.50
CA LEU A 423 -5.11 -23.53 10.98
C LEU A 423 -3.84 -24.25 11.45
N LYS A 424 -3.75 -24.56 12.75
CA LYS A 424 -2.60 -25.29 13.32
C LYS A 424 -2.51 -26.73 12.75
N ASP A 425 -3.63 -27.39 12.54
CA ASP A 425 -3.66 -28.73 11.93
C ASP A 425 -3.17 -28.70 10.47
N TYR A 426 -3.47 -27.64 9.72
CA TYR A 426 -3.05 -27.52 8.32
C TYR A 426 -1.63 -26.97 8.14
N PHE A 427 -1.27 -25.87 8.82
CA PHE A 427 0.03 -25.21 8.70
C PHE A 427 1.10 -25.77 9.63
N GLY A 428 0.73 -26.57 10.61
CA GLY A 428 1.66 -27.18 11.57
C GLY A 428 2.02 -26.27 12.74
N LYS A 429 3.21 -26.47 13.30
CA LYS A 429 3.69 -25.73 14.47
C LYS A 429 4.12 -24.31 14.12
N VAL A 430 4.18 -23.47 15.15
CA VAL A 430 4.84 -22.15 15.08
C VAL A 430 6.35 -22.37 14.96
N CYS A 431 6.94 -21.99 13.84
CA CYS A 431 8.38 -22.07 13.57
C CYS A 431 9.12 -20.83 14.05
N GLN A 432 8.46 -19.68 14.08
CA GLN A 432 9.01 -18.44 14.58
C GLN A 432 7.95 -17.64 15.31
N SER A 433 8.30 -17.17 16.51
CA SER A 433 7.54 -16.19 17.27
C SER A 433 8.40 -14.94 17.44
N PHE A 434 7.87 -13.80 17.06
CA PHE A 434 8.53 -12.51 17.22
C PHE A 434 7.50 -11.46 17.64
N THR A 435 7.40 -11.28 18.95
CA THR A 435 6.36 -10.47 19.59
C THR A 435 6.56 -8.97 19.35
N LEU A 436 5.53 -8.17 19.62
CA LEU A 436 5.64 -6.71 19.62
C LEU A 436 6.72 -6.23 20.60
N LYS A 437 6.82 -6.89 21.76
CA LYS A 437 7.83 -6.64 22.80
C LYS A 437 9.26 -6.87 22.28
N ASP A 438 9.46 -7.96 21.54
CA ASP A 438 10.75 -8.26 20.90
C ASP A 438 11.10 -7.20 19.87
N ALA A 439 10.14 -6.79 19.05
CA ALA A 439 10.33 -5.78 18.03
C ALA A 439 10.70 -4.41 18.60
N ILE A 440 10.08 -3.99 19.68
CA ILE A 440 10.43 -2.75 20.41
C ILE A 440 11.81 -2.89 21.07
N LYS A 441 12.04 -3.97 21.83
CA LYS A 441 13.29 -4.21 22.56
C LYS A 441 14.51 -4.27 21.64
N ARG A 442 14.37 -4.89 20.47
CA ARG A 442 15.43 -4.97 19.45
C ARG A 442 15.49 -3.73 18.55
N GLY A 443 14.62 -2.75 18.76
CA GLY A 443 14.63 -1.49 18.05
C GLY A 443 14.14 -1.57 16.62
N PHE A 444 13.32 -2.52 16.24
CA PHE A 444 12.61 -2.56 14.93
C PHE A 444 11.37 -1.69 14.90
N LEU A 445 10.77 -1.47 16.06
CA LEU A 445 9.69 -0.53 16.28
C LEU A 445 10.15 0.58 17.23
N SER A 446 9.51 1.75 17.14
CA SER A 446 9.79 2.85 18.06
C SER A 446 9.26 2.54 19.46
N LYS A 447 9.94 3.06 20.47
CA LYS A 447 9.42 3.12 21.84
C LYS A 447 8.18 4.03 21.87
N TYR A 448 7.35 3.91 22.90
CA TYR A 448 6.18 4.76 23.01
C TYR A 448 5.76 5.03 24.45
N TYR A 449 5.10 6.17 24.62
CA TYR A 449 4.38 6.54 25.83
C TYR A 449 2.89 6.27 25.66
N TYR A 450 2.25 5.75 26.67
CA TYR A 450 0.83 5.41 26.67
C TYR A 450 0.06 6.29 27.66
N TYR A 451 -1.00 6.91 27.19
CA TYR A 451 -1.83 7.84 27.95
C TYR A 451 -3.31 7.42 27.89
N PRO A 452 -3.82 6.69 28.89
CA PRO A 452 -5.24 6.39 28.96
C PRO A 452 -6.04 7.65 29.28
N ILE A 453 -7.09 7.93 28.51
CA ILE A 453 -8.04 9.02 28.72
C ILE A 453 -9.36 8.42 29.16
N VAL A 454 -9.75 8.67 30.40
CA VAL A 454 -11.00 8.17 30.96
C VAL A 454 -12.17 9.02 30.47
N VAL A 455 -13.21 8.37 29.98
CA VAL A 455 -14.49 8.98 29.59
C VAL A 455 -15.65 8.12 30.09
N ASN A 456 -16.75 8.74 30.50
CA ASN A 456 -17.95 8.02 30.89
C ASN A 456 -19.02 8.04 29.80
N LEU A 457 -19.87 7.04 29.79
CA LEU A 457 -21.11 7.04 29.00
C LEU A 457 -22.06 8.13 29.56
N THR A 458 -22.87 8.70 28.68
CA THR A 458 -24.02 9.52 29.14
C THR A 458 -25.09 8.60 29.72
N GLU A 459 -26.02 9.16 30.48
CA GLU A 459 -27.15 8.39 31.09
C GLU A 459 -27.93 7.61 30.02
N ASP A 460 -28.29 8.27 28.90
CA ASP A 460 -28.97 7.62 27.76
C ASP A 460 -28.15 6.47 27.13
N GLU A 461 -26.82 6.64 27.01
CA GLU A 461 -25.94 5.65 26.47
C GLU A 461 -25.78 4.44 27.41
N LEU A 462 -25.70 4.70 28.72
CA LEU A 462 -25.63 3.67 29.74
C LEU A 462 -26.93 2.85 29.82
N GLU A 463 -28.10 3.51 29.74
CA GLU A 463 -29.40 2.82 29.68
C GLU A 463 -29.49 1.89 28.47
N LYS A 464 -29.19 2.40 27.27
CA LYS A 464 -29.17 1.58 26.04
C LYS A 464 -28.16 0.43 26.12
N TYR A 465 -26.98 0.67 26.71
CA TYR A 465 -25.97 -0.35 26.92
C TYR A 465 -26.48 -1.47 27.86
N GLY A 466 -27.18 -1.07 28.93
CA GLY A 466 -27.82 -1.97 29.89
C GLY A 466 -28.88 -2.85 29.24
N GLU A 467 -29.83 -2.25 28.51
CA GLU A 467 -30.87 -3.00 27.78
C GLU A 467 -30.30 -4.05 26.83
N LEU A 468 -29.28 -3.65 26.03
CA LEU A 468 -28.63 -4.58 25.13
C LEU A 468 -27.91 -5.71 25.89
N SER A 469 -27.28 -5.38 27.02
CA SER A 469 -26.58 -6.36 27.86
C SER A 469 -27.55 -7.38 28.48
N GLU A 470 -28.72 -6.95 28.92
CA GLU A 470 -29.79 -7.84 29.44
C GLU A 470 -30.33 -8.75 28.32
N LYS A 471 -30.60 -8.20 27.13
CA LYS A 471 -31.04 -9.01 25.97
C LYS A 471 -30.00 -10.07 25.61
N ILE A 472 -28.72 -9.72 25.57
CA ILE A 472 -27.61 -10.65 25.32
C ILE A 472 -27.56 -11.74 26.40
N SER A 473 -27.64 -11.35 27.69
CA SER A 473 -27.62 -12.29 28.81
C SER A 473 -28.77 -13.29 28.75
N ASN A 474 -29.98 -12.84 28.41
CA ASN A 474 -31.14 -13.70 28.27
C ASN A 474 -30.99 -14.74 27.13
N ILE A 475 -30.41 -14.31 25.99
CA ILE A 475 -30.12 -15.24 24.89
C ILE A 475 -29.06 -16.26 25.33
N CYS A 476 -27.99 -15.82 25.99
CA CYS A 476 -26.93 -16.74 26.45
C CYS A 476 -27.42 -17.75 27.50
N LYS A 477 -28.35 -17.36 28.38
CA LYS A 477 -28.92 -18.27 29.39
C LYS A 477 -29.87 -19.32 28.82
N ASN A 478 -30.55 -19.01 27.71
CA ASN A 478 -31.61 -19.85 27.16
C ASN A 478 -31.15 -20.73 25.98
N ASN A 479 -29.90 -20.69 25.58
CA ASN A 479 -29.36 -21.47 24.44
C ASN A 479 -28.11 -22.25 24.86
N SER A 480 -27.84 -23.37 24.21
CA SER A 480 -26.60 -24.12 24.39
C SER A 480 -25.43 -23.44 23.71
N GLU A 481 -24.21 -23.80 24.08
CA GLU A 481 -22.98 -23.23 23.44
C GLU A 481 -22.94 -23.47 21.93
N GLU A 482 -23.52 -24.57 21.45
CA GLU A 482 -23.61 -24.90 20.02
C GLU A 482 -24.58 -23.96 19.28
N ASP A 483 -25.76 -23.69 19.90
CA ASP A 483 -26.76 -22.78 19.33
C ASP A 483 -26.33 -21.33 19.31
N LEU A 484 -25.39 -20.93 20.19
CA LEU A 484 -24.86 -19.58 20.28
C LEU A 484 -23.83 -19.27 19.16
N LYS A 485 -23.12 -20.28 18.64
CA LYS A 485 -22.04 -20.09 17.63
C LYS A 485 -22.54 -19.50 16.30
N ASP A 486 -23.77 -19.85 15.89
CA ASP A 486 -24.36 -19.37 14.63
C ASP A 486 -25.53 -18.40 14.83
N ASN A 487 -25.69 -17.85 16.04
CA ASN A 487 -26.82 -16.97 16.38
C ASN A 487 -26.59 -15.55 15.87
N LYS A 488 -27.06 -15.26 14.65
CA LYS A 488 -26.96 -13.93 14.03
C LYS A 488 -27.62 -12.82 14.87
N ALA A 489 -28.68 -13.13 15.63
CA ALA A 489 -29.33 -12.12 16.47
C ALA A 489 -28.43 -11.72 17.63
N LEU A 490 -27.74 -12.68 18.25
CA LEU A 490 -26.76 -12.42 19.29
C LEU A 490 -25.59 -11.58 18.74
N GLU A 491 -25.05 -11.93 17.58
CA GLU A 491 -23.98 -11.16 16.94
C GLU A 491 -24.37 -9.71 16.68
N VAL A 492 -25.56 -9.47 16.13
CA VAL A 492 -26.08 -8.10 15.92
C VAL A 492 -26.20 -7.30 17.23
N LEU A 493 -26.71 -7.92 18.30
CA LEU A 493 -26.82 -7.26 19.59
C LEU A 493 -25.43 -6.92 20.19
N MET A 494 -24.47 -7.84 20.07
CA MET A 494 -23.09 -7.61 20.53
C MET A 494 -22.42 -6.46 19.76
N ILE A 495 -22.62 -6.41 18.44
CA ILE A 495 -22.12 -5.30 17.60
C ILE A 495 -22.77 -3.98 17.99
N LYS A 496 -24.09 -3.96 18.17
CA LYS A 496 -24.80 -2.73 18.62
C LYS A 496 -24.27 -2.23 19.97
N ARG A 497 -24.09 -3.13 20.94
CA ARG A 497 -23.54 -2.79 22.25
C ARG A 497 -22.09 -2.25 22.16
N ALA A 498 -21.22 -2.89 21.38
CA ALA A 498 -19.86 -2.42 21.17
C ALA A 498 -19.81 -1.04 20.48
N ARG A 499 -20.77 -0.75 19.61
CA ARG A 499 -20.87 0.57 18.96
C ARG A 499 -21.19 1.69 19.94
N ILE A 500 -21.96 1.47 21.01
CA ILE A 500 -22.21 2.49 22.05
C ILE A 500 -20.89 2.89 22.70
N VAL A 501 -20.08 1.91 23.12
CA VAL A 501 -18.78 2.16 23.75
C VAL A 501 -17.82 2.87 22.80
N ALA A 502 -17.73 2.41 21.55
CA ALA A 502 -16.85 3.00 20.54
C ALA A 502 -17.27 4.45 20.18
N GLY A 503 -18.57 4.75 20.23
CA GLY A 503 -19.13 6.03 19.86
C GLY A 503 -19.50 6.95 21.02
N ALA A 504 -19.06 6.67 22.22
CA ALA A 504 -19.42 7.46 23.41
C ALA A 504 -19.21 8.97 23.17
N LYS A 505 -20.27 9.76 23.44
CA LYS A 505 -20.34 11.19 23.08
C LYS A 505 -19.21 12.00 23.72
N ASN A 506 -18.90 11.68 24.99
CA ASN A 506 -17.86 12.37 25.75
C ASN A 506 -16.44 12.21 25.19
N LYS A 507 -16.17 11.20 24.34
CA LYS A 507 -14.87 11.04 23.68
C LYS A 507 -14.49 12.21 22.78
N VAL A 508 -15.47 12.85 22.15
CA VAL A 508 -15.21 13.99 21.25
C VAL A 508 -14.68 15.19 22.04
N ASN A 509 -15.30 15.50 23.17
CA ASN A 509 -14.85 16.60 24.02
C ASN A 509 -13.45 16.29 24.60
N ALA A 510 -13.27 15.09 25.16
CA ALA A 510 -11.98 14.65 25.68
C ALA A 510 -10.86 14.63 24.61
N LEU A 511 -11.20 14.34 23.35
CA LEU A 511 -10.24 14.49 22.25
C LEU A 511 -9.87 15.96 22.03
N MET A 512 -10.85 16.88 22.02
CA MET A 512 -10.56 18.30 21.81
C MET A 512 -9.62 18.82 22.88
N ASP A 513 -9.88 18.47 24.15
CA ASP A 513 -9.02 18.87 25.28
C ASP A 513 -7.60 18.29 25.18
N ALA A 514 -7.48 17.02 24.79
CA ALA A 514 -6.19 16.33 24.71
C ALA A 514 -5.34 16.74 23.51
N ILE A 515 -5.96 17.10 22.37
CA ILE A 515 -5.27 17.39 21.12
C ILE A 515 -4.79 18.84 21.02
N GLU A 516 -5.35 19.76 21.81
CA GLU A 516 -5.05 21.20 21.76
C GLU A 516 -3.56 21.50 21.87
N LYS A 517 -2.83 20.78 22.73
CA LYS A 517 -1.39 20.95 22.92
C LYS A 517 -0.54 20.65 21.68
N TYR A 518 -1.11 19.92 20.70
CA TYR A 518 -0.46 19.55 19.45
C TYR A 518 -0.75 20.49 18.28
N LYS A 519 -1.28 21.70 18.55
CA LYS A 519 -1.70 22.64 17.50
C LYS A 519 -0.61 22.93 16.46
N ASN A 520 0.64 22.91 16.86
CA ASN A 520 1.79 23.18 15.99
C ASN A 520 2.51 21.90 15.53
N ASP A 521 2.00 20.72 15.91
CA ASP A 521 2.62 19.46 15.58
C ASP A 521 1.97 18.84 14.32
N ASN A 522 2.67 17.91 13.73
CA ASN A 522 2.24 17.15 12.57
C ASN A 522 2.32 15.64 12.83
N HIS A 523 1.93 14.83 11.85
CA HIS A 523 1.97 13.37 11.91
C HIS A 523 1.06 12.77 12.99
N ILE A 524 -0.12 13.34 13.14
CA ILE A 524 -1.14 12.94 14.14
C ILE A 524 -2.19 12.07 13.45
N LEU A 525 -2.52 10.95 14.08
CA LEU A 525 -3.56 10.04 13.64
C LEU A 525 -4.70 10.02 14.66
N VAL A 526 -5.94 10.18 14.18
CA VAL A 526 -7.15 10.05 15.00
C VAL A 526 -7.97 8.88 14.47
N TYR A 527 -8.02 7.78 15.22
CA TYR A 527 -8.88 6.64 14.93
C TYR A 527 -10.29 6.89 15.45
N CYS A 528 -11.24 7.05 14.54
CA CYS A 528 -12.67 7.22 14.84
C CYS A 528 -13.40 5.88 14.80
N GLY A 529 -14.51 5.78 15.55
CA GLY A 529 -15.41 4.64 15.53
C GLY A 529 -16.33 4.64 14.30
N ALA A 530 -16.71 3.46 13.90
CA ALA A 530 -17.78 3.22 12.94
C ALA A 530 -19.14 3.35 13.66
N THR A 531 -19.55 4.56 14.08
CA THR A 531 -20.72 4.77 14.93
C THR A 531 -21.68 5.81 14.42
N LYS A 532 -23.01 5.51 14.59
CA LYS A 532 -24.13 6.43 14.34
C LYS A 532 -24.36 7.35 15.52
N TYR A 533 -24.55 8.62 15.25
CA TYR A 533 -25.27 9.53 16.16
C TYR A 533 -26.71 9.70 15.66
N ASP A 534 -27.64 9.23 16.49
CA ASP A 534 -29.11 9.41 16.49
C ASP A 534 -29.94 9.17 15.22
N ASN A 535 -30.95 8.34 15.48
CA ASN A 535 -32.21 8.05 14.82
C ASN A 535 -32.22 7.04 13.67
N GLU A 536 -32.90 5.95 14.02
CA GLU A 536 -33.76 5.08 13.20
C GLU A 536 -33.44 5.03 11.71
N ASP A 537 -32.84 3.99 11.36
CA ASP A 537 -32.81 3.22 10.13
C ASP A 537 -31.42 2.80 9.70
N ILE A 538 -31.35 1.51 9.42
CA ILE A 538 -30.13 0.81 9.03
C ILE A 538 -29.76 1.22 7.61
N SER A 539 -28.93 2.25 7.48
CA SER A 539 -28.23 2.53 6.21
C SER A 539 -26.75 2.86 6.45
N ASP A 540 -25.91 2.48 5.50
CA ASP A 540 -24.43 2.63 5.51
C ASP A 540 -23.90 4.08 5.72
N ASP A 541 -24.77 5.08 5.59
CA ASP A 541 -24.44 6.51 5.68
C ASP A 541 -23.99 7.01 7.08
N SER A 542 -23.99 6.18 8.08
CA SER A 542 -23.77 6.56 9.48
C SER A 542 -22.34 6.43 9.96
N GLU A 543 -21.51 5.62 9.33
CA GLU A 543 -20.07 5.54 9.65
C GLU A 543 -19.37 6.88 9.35
N VAL A 544 -19.90 7.62 8.40
CA VAL A 544 -19.40 8.92 7.95
C VAL A 544 -19.61 10.03 8.99
N LYS A 545 -20.57 9.89 9.92
CA LYS A 545 -20.96 11.02 10.78
C LYS A 545 -19.97 11.37 11.89
N GLN A 546 -19.40 10.41 12.61
CA GLN A 546 -18.44 10.71 13.69
C GLN A 546 -17.13 11.28 13.13
N ILE A 547 -16.54 10.61 12.14
CA ILE A 547 -15.30 11.08 11.51
C ILE A 547 -15.49 12.47 10.89
N THR A 548 -16.65 12.72 10.28
CA THR A 548 -16.94 14.03 9.68
C THR A 548 -17.05 15.12 10.75
N LYS A 549 -17.73 14.82 11.88
CA LYS A 549 -17.84 15.74 13.01
C LYS A 549 -16.47 16.05 13.62
N VAL A 550 -15.68 15.02 13.88
CA VAL A 550 -14.32 15.16 14.44
C VAL A 550 -13.44 15.97 13.49
N THR A 551 -13.42 15.63 12.20
CA THR A 551 -12.63 16.36 11.19
C THR A 551 -13.01 17.84 11.16
N LYS A 552 -14.31 18.14 11.17
CA LYS A 552 -14.80 19.51 11.17
C LYS A 552 -14.40 20.27 12.46
N LEU A 553 -14.58 19.66 13.63
CA LEU A 553 -14.23 20.30 14.92
C LEU A 553 -12.73 20.58 15.04
N LEU A 554 -11.87 19.68 14.55
CA LEU A 554 -10.43 19.89 14.54
C LEU A 554 -10.03 21.08 13.66
N TYR A 555 -10.69 21.26 12.54
CA TYR A 555 -10.48 22.42 11.69
C TYR A 555 -11.06 23.71 12.30
N ASP A 556 -12.34 23.68 12.70
CA ASP A 556 -13.06 24.88 13.16
C ASP A 556 -12.49 25.43 14.47
N ASN A 557 -12.11 24.57 15.44
CA ASN A 557 -11.66 25.01 16.77
C ASN A 557 -10.16 25.38 16.79
N PHE A 558 -9.33 24.68 16.04
CA PHE A 558 -7.88 24.80 16.17
C PHE A 558 -7.17 25.19 14.87
N GLY A 559 -7.87 25.15 13.72
CA GLY A 559 -7.28 25.42 12.41
C GLY A 559 -6.35 24.31 11.89
N PHE A 560 -6.47 23.08 12.41
CA PHE A 560 -5.64 21.97 11.93
C PHE A 560 -5.86 21.68 10.46
N LYS A 561 -4.78 21.41 9.73
CA LYS A 561 -4.81 20.84 8.39
C LYS A 561 -5.15 19.35 8.49
N VAL A 562 -6.44 19.00 8.32
CA VAL A 562 -6.96 17.66 8.56
C VAL A 562 -7.64 17.07 7.33
N ARG A 563 -7.43 15.78 7.06
CA ARG A 563 -8.09 15.00 5.99
C ARG A 563 -8.62 13.68 6.52
N LYS A 564 -9.75 13.25 5.93
CA LYS A 564 -10.28 11.91 6.15
C LYS A 564 -9.50 10.89 5.35
N PHE A 565 -9.41 9.68 5.88
CA PHE A 565 -8.87 8.52 5.19
C PHE A 565 -9.81 7.34 5.44
N THR A 566 -10.68 7.07 4.47
CA THR A 566 -11.76 6.08 4.56
C THR A 566 -11.73 5.11 3.38
N SER A 567 -12.75 4.27 3.23
CA SER A 567 -12.91 3.43 2.05
C SER A 567 -13.43 4.18 0.81
N GLU A 568 -13.91 5.41 0.98
CA GLU A 568 -14.53 6.22 -0.09
C GLU A 568 -13.48 6.83 -1.03
N GLU A 569 -12.28 7.17 -0.52
CA GLU A 569 -11.22 7.73 -1.34
C GLU A 569 -10.66 6.68 -2.32
N ASN A 570 -10.52 7.10 -3.58
CA ASN A 570 -9.90 6.26 -4.60
C ASN A 570 -8.38 6.09 -4.37
N LYS A 571 -7.73 5.18 -5.10
CA LYS A 571 -6.31 4.86 -4.93
C LYS A 571 -5.39 6.08 -5.09
N GLN A 572 -5.69 6.98 -6.02
CA GLN A 572 -4.87 8.17 -6.27
C GLN A 572 -5.02 9.19 -5.15
N GLU A 573 -6.23 9.42 -4.67
CA GLU A 573 -6.51 10.29 -3.53
C GLU A 573 -5.83 9.78 -2.26
N ARG A 574 -5.92 8.49 -1.97
CA ARG A 574 -5.23 7.88 -0.82
C ARG A 574 -3.72 8.05 -0.90
N GLN A 575 -3.14 7.89 -2.08
CA GLN A 575 -1.72 8.07 -2.27
C GLN A 575 -1.31 9.54 -2.04
N LYS A 576 -2.10 10.49 -2.56
CA LYS A 576 -1.87 11.91 -2.35
C LYS A 576 -1.97 12.28 -0.86
N ILE A 577 -3.00 11.78 -0.15
CA ILE A 577 -3.13 12.03 1.30
C ILE A 577 -1.91 11.50 2.06
N LYS A 578 -1.40 10.32 1.70
CA LYS A 578 -0.19 9.78 2.33
C LYS A 578 1.04 10.65 2.08
N GLU A 579 1.24 11.11 0.86
CA GLU A 579 2.36 11.97 0.49
C GLU A 579 2.31 13.29 1.26
N MET A 580 1.15 13.97 1.29
CA MET A 580 0.96 15.19 2.07
C MET A 580 1.19 14.99 3.57
N PHE A 581 0.79 13.82 4.11
CA PHE A 581 0.97 13.52 5.52
C PHE A 581 2.43 13.19 5.88
N VAL A 582 3.17 12.56 4.99
CA VAL A 582 4.61 12.28 5.19
C VAL A 582 5.41 13.57 5.14
N ASP A 583 5.04 14.49 4.26
CA ASP A 583 5.65 15.82 4.15
C ASP A 583 5.35 16.67 5.41
N GLY A 584 4.13 16.59 5.94
CA GLY A 584 3.72 17.20 7.20
C GLY A 584 3.35 18.69 7.11
N ASP A 585 3.74 19.40 6.08
CA ASP A 585 3.49 20.84 5.93
C ASP A 585 2.04 21.12 5.54
N ASP A 586 1.47 20.31 4.64
CA ASP A 586 0.12 20.49 4.10
C ASP A 586 -0.95 19.65 4.80
N LEU A 587 -0.56 18.69 5.64
CA LEU A 587 -1.47 17.81 6.35
C LEU A 587 -0.91 17.37 7.70
N GLN A 588 -1.48 17.91 8.77
CA GLN A 588 -1.07 17.61 10.15
C GLN A 588 -1.74 16.34 10.69
N ILE A 589 -3.04 16.17 10.38
CA ILE A 589 -3.89 15.13 10.99
C ILE A 589 -4.57 14.29 9.91
N ILE A 590 -4.49 13.00 10.07
CA ILE A 590 -5.37 12.04 9.38
C ILE A 590 -6.43 11.55 10.36
N THR A 591 -7.72 11.70 10.00
CA THR A 591 -8.82 11.02 10.68
C THR A 591 -9.17 9.76 9.91
N ALA A 592 -9.26 8.61 10.59
CA ALA A 592 -9.44 7.31 9.94
C ALA A 592 -10.46 6.43 10.65
N ILE A 593 -11.14 5.58 9.87
CA ILE A 593 -11.93 4.46 10.34
C ILE A 593 -11.26 3.21 9.78
N LYS A 594 -11.39 2.07 10.39
CA LYS A 594 -10.91 0.70 9.98
C LYS A 594 -9.96 0.54 8.77
N CYS A 595 -9.99 1.46 7.79
CA CYS A 595 -9.18 1.37 6.56
C CYS A 595 -7.67 1.47 6.79
N LEU A 596 -7.24 1.97 7.96
CA LEU A 596 -5.85 1.90 8.39
C LEU A 596 -5.52 0.61 9.16
N ASP A 597 -6.50 -0.22 9.51
CA ASP A 597 -6.28 -1.44 10.29
C ASP A 597 -5.52 -2.49 9.49
N GLU A 598 -5.61 -2.47 8.14
CA GLU A 598 -4.94 -3.44 7.28
C GLU A 598 -4.36 -2.79 6.01
N GLY A 599 -3.09 -3.05 5.72
CA GLY A 599 -2.44 -2.74 4.44
C GLY A 599 -1.97 -1.31 4.16
N VAL A 600 -2.15 -0.35 5.08
CA VAL A 600 -1.64 1.02 4.89
C VAL A 600 -0.33 1.21 5.64
N ASN A 601 0.70 1.64 4.93
CA ASN A 601 2.02 1.95 5.51
C ASN A 601 2.21 3.47 5.61
N ILE A 602 2.24 4.00 6.84
CA ILE A 602 2.55 5.40 7.14
C ILE A 602 3.50 5.43 8.35
N PRO A 603 4.82 5.30 8.16
CA PRO A 603 5.80 5.27 9.25
C PRO A 603 5.91 6.57 10.04
N SER A 604 5.55 7.70 9.44
CA SER A 604 5.69 9.03 10.03
C SER A 604 4.72 9.34 11.18
N ILE A 605 3.73 8.48 11.48
CA ILE A 605 2.79 8.72 12.60
C ILE A 605 3.56 8.83 13.91
N LYS A 606 3.52 10.00 14.56
CA LYS A 606 4.15 10.27 15.86
C LYS A 606 3.15 10.12 17.01
N THR A 607 1.97 10.70 16.87
CA THR A 607 0.91 10.71 17.90
C THR A 607 -0.35 10.05 17.36
N ALA A 608 -0.96 9.18 18.16
CA ALA A 608 -2.20 8.51 17.79
C ALA A 608 -3.25 8.65 18.89
N PHE A 609 -4.44 9.13 18.53
CA PHE A 609 -5.63 9.18 19.38
C PHE A 609 -6.58 8.05 18.97
N ILE A 610 -6.76 7.06 19.84
CA ILE A 610 -7.57 5.87 19.55
C ILE A 610 -8.95 6.04 20.23
N MET A 611 -9.87 6.74 19.60
CA MET A 611 -11.22 6.95 20.12
C MET A 611 -12.08 5.69 20.11
N ALA A 612 -11.85 4.81 19.12
CA ALA A 612 -12.59 3.58 18.97
C ALA A 612 -11.66 2.39 19.05
N SER A 613 -11.53 1.85 20.23
CA SER A 613 -10.86 0.59 20.45
C SER A 613 -11.83 -0.57 20.30
N SER A 614 -11.43 -1.59 19.57
CA SER A 614 -12.11 -2.87 19.51
C SER A 614 -11.77 -3.68 20.77
N THR A 615 -12.72 -4.48 21.23
CA THR A 615 -12.44 -5.51 22.25
C THR A 615 -11.68 -6.71 21.69
N ASN A 616 -11.39 -6.72 20.40
CA ASN A 616 -10.60 -7.75 19.75
C ASN A 616 -9.10 -7.41 19.89
N PRO A 617 -8.32 -8.19 20.66
CA PRO A 617 -6.90 -7.93 20.89
C PRO A 617 -6.10 -7.76 19.61
N LYS A 618 -6.45 -8.50 18.58
CA LYS A 618 -5.79 -8.47 17.31
C LYS A 618 -5.88 -7.10 16.59
N GLU A 619 -7.06 -6.48 16.60
CA GLU A 619 -7.24 -5.20 15.92
C GLU A 619 -6.41 -4.10 16.59
N TYR A 620 -6.41 -4.02 17.92
CA TYR A 620 -5.63 -3.00 18.60
C TYR A 620 -4.12 -3.29 18.57
N ILE A 621 -3.68 -4.55 18.58
CA ILE A 621 -2.27 -4.92 18.40
C ILE A 621 -1.79 -4.50 16.99
N GLN A 622 -2.60 -4.74 15.96
CA GLN A 622 -2.26 -4.31 14.60
C GLN A 622 -2.20 -2.79 14.48
N ARG A 623 -3.15 -2.05 15.06
CA ARG A 623 -3.14 -0.57 15.09
C ARG A 623 -1.89 -0.05 15.78
N ARG A 624 -1.58 -0.56 16.99
CA ARG A 624 -0.37 -0.21 17.73
C ARG A 624 0.89 -0.45 16.90
N GLY A 625 1.04 -1.63 16.32
CA GLY A 625 2.19 -1.97 15.49
C GLY A 625 2.38 -1.05 14.26
N ARG A 626 1.34 -0.36 13.78
CA ARG A 626 1.45 0.62 12.70
C ARG A 626 1.93 1.97 13.18
N VAL A 627 1.42 2.41 14.33
CA VAL A 627 1.86 3.64 14.98
C VAL A 627 3.35 3.56 15.35
N LEU A 628 3.84 2.38 15.73
CA LEU A 628 5.20 2.17 16.21
C LEU A 628 6.25 1.94 15.09
N ARG A 629 5.88 2.03 13.82
CA ARG A 629 6.86 1.93 12.73
C ARG A 629 7.90 3.04 12.83
N LYS A 630 9.15 2.70 12.54
CA LYS A 630 10.25 3.67 12.56
C LYS A 630 10.19 4.63 11.37
N SER A 631 10.52 5.87 11.62
CA SER A 631 10.80 6.91 10.63
C SER A 631 12.06 7.66 11.06
N PRO A 632 12.85 8.25 10.15
CA PRO A 632 14.10 8.95 10.49
C PRO A 632 13.93 9.99 11.59
N ASP A 633 12.83 10.75 11.58
CA ASP A 633 12.57 11.85 12.51
C ASP A 633 11.71 11.45 13.71
N LYS A 634 11.66 10.16 14.03
CA LYS A 634 10.78 9.61 15.06
C LYS A 634 11.57 8.80 16.08
N GLU A 635 11.82 9.40 17.23
CA GLU A 635 12.47 8.73 18.36
C GLU A 635 11.50 7.85 19.15
N TYR A 636 10.31 8.37 19.45
CA TYR A 636 9.23 7.68 20.15
C TYR A 636 7.86 8.03 19.56
N SER A 637 6.85 7.30 19.99
CA SER A 637 5.45 7.56 19.65
C SER A 637 4.65 7.85 20.90
N GLU A 638 3.52 8.53 20.74
CA GLU A 638 2.55 8.75 21.82
C GLU A 638 1.21 8.13 21.42
N ILE A 639 0.64 7.34 22.31
CA ILE A 639 -0.65 6.69 22.10
C ILE A 639 -1.61 7.12 23.20
N TYR A 640 -2.69 7.80 22.79
CA TYR A 640 -3.82 8.18 23.61
C TYR A 640 -4.96 7.21 23.36
N ASP A 641 -5.38 6.45 24.37
CA ASP A 641 -6.48 5.48 24.26
C ASP A 641 -7.65 5.90 25.18
N PHE A 642 -8.85 5.92 24.63
CA PHE A 642 -10.04 6.38 25.35
C PHE A 642 -10.71 5.21 26.08
N ILE A 643 -10.53 5.16 27.38
CA ILE A 643 -11.10 4.17 28.30
C ILE A 643 -12.52 4.57 28.65
N THR A 644 -13.51 3.78 28.23
CA THR A 644 -14.93 4.11 28.41
C THR A 644 -15.49 3.44 29.65
N LEU A 645 -15.91 4.25 30.60
CA LEU A 645 -16.54 3.79 31.85
C LEU A 645 -18.07 3.92 31.80
N PRO A 646 -18.79 3.07 32.55
CA PRO A 646 -20.24 3.22 32.72
C PRO A 646 -20.65 4.58 33.36
N LYS A 647 -19.93 4.98 34.39
CA LYS A 647 -20.16 6.17 35.17
C LYS A 647 -18.87 6.93 35.43
N ALA A 648 -18.95 8.18 35.86
CA ALA A 648 -17.77 8.95 36.21
C ALA A 648 -17.10 8.38 37.50
N MET A 649 -15.77 8.51 37.57
CA MET A 649 -14.99 8.09 38.74
C MET A 649 -15.43 8.92 39.98
N GLY A 650 -15.52 8.24 41.11
CA GLY A 650 -15.90 8.87 42.38
C GLY A 650 -17.42 9.13 42.57
N GLU A 651 -18.26 8.75 41.60
CA GLU A 651 -19.71 8.72 41.84
C GLU A 651 -20.09 7.53 42.73
N ASP A 652 -21.01 7.74 43.70
CA ASP A 652 -21.47 6.71 44.63
C ASP A 652 -21.93 5.44 43.87
N CYS A 653 -21.14 4.40 43.93
CA CYS A 653 -21.41 3.13 43.24
C CYS A 653 -22.34 2.22 44.08
N PHE A 654 -23.43 2.75 44.63
CA PHE A 654 -24.46 1.91 45.24
C PHE A 654 -25.23 1.16 44.15
N ALA A 655 -25.04 -0.18 44.09
CA ALA A 655 -25.63 -1.12 43.14
C ALA A 655 -25.03 -1.11 41.69
N ILE A 656 -23.74 -1.42 41.59
CA ILE A 656 -23.09 -1.65 40.29
C ILE A 656 -23.67 -2.93 39.68
N LYS A 657 -24.10 -2.86 38.43
CA LYS A 657 -24.63 -4.02 37.71
C LYS A 657 -23.50 -4.86 37.06
N ASN A 658 -23.68 -6.16 36.97
CA ASN A 658 -22.67 -7.07 36.41
C ASN A 658 -22.17 -6.67 35.01
N TYR A 659 -23.02 -6.05 34.18
CA TYR A 659 -22.60 -5.61 32.85
C TYR A 659 -21.71 -4.36 32.90
N GLU A 660 -21.81 -3.53 33.94
CA GLU A 660 -20.93 -2.37 34.17
C GLU A 660 -19.54 -2.87 34.58
N ILE A 661 -19.46 -3.79 35.52
CA ILE A 661 -18.21 -4.46 35.91
C ILE A 661 -17.55 -5.16 34.71
N SER A 662 -18.34 -5.83 33.87
CA SER A 662 -17.83 -6.49 32.67
C SER A 662 -17.27 -5.49 31.64
N LEU A 663 -17.82 -4.27 31.53
CA LEU A 663 -17.28 -3.23 30.69
C LEU A 663 -15.94 -2.74 31.25
N VAL A 664 -15.88 -2.39 32.52
CA VAL A 664 -14.65 -1.90 33.18
C VAL A 664 -13.52 -2.93 33.05
N LYS A 665 -13.79 -4.22 33.35
CA LYS A 665 -12.78 -5.27 33.24
C LYS A 665 -12.19 -5.36 31.82
N LYS A 666 -13.02 -5.27 30.78
CA LYS A 666 -12.55 -5.31 29.37
C LYS A 666 -11.74 -4.09 28.97
N GLU A 667 -12.16 -2.91 29.43
CA GLU A 667 -11.42 -1.67 29.15
C GLU A 667 -10.07 -1.68 29.87
N VAL A 668 -10.02 -2.17 31.13
CA VAL A 668 -8.78 -2.34 31.89
C VAL A 668 -7.88 -3.39 31.26
N GLU A 669 -8.40 -4.54 30.83
CA GLU A 669 -7.62 -5.58 30.15
C GLU A 669 -6.91 -5.03 28.91
N ARG A 670 -7.63 -4.26 28.08
CA ARG A 670 -7.03 -3.58 26.91
C ARG A 670 -5.99 -2.54 27.31
N MET A 671 -6.30 -1.71 28.31
CA MET A 671 -5.39 -0.70 28.84
C MET A 671 -4.07 -1.32 29.30
N MET A 672 -4.13 -2.43 30.03
CA MET A 672 -2.96 -3.13 30.54
C MET A 672 -2.12 -3.77 29.42
N ASP A 673 -2.77 -4.29 28.36
CA ASP A 673 -2.05 -4.79 27.18
C ASP A 673 -1.25 -3.66 26.47
N PHE A 674 -1.85 -2.47 26.36
CA PHE A 674 -1.10 -1.31 25.83
C PHE A 674 0.03 -0.88 26.76
N ALA A 675 -0.18 -0.93 28.08
CA ALA A 675 0.81 -0.48 29.06
C ALA A 675 2.01 -1.43 29.18
N GLU A 676 1.83 -2.74 28.96
CA GLU A 676 2.86 -3.76 29.15
C GLU A 676 4.19 -3.45 28.45
N THR A 677 4.13 -2.81 27.28
CA THR A 677 5.32 -2.50 26.48
C THR A 677 5.58 -0.99 26.32
N ALA A 678 4.84 -0.15 27.04
CA ALA A 678 5.05 1.30 27.09
C ALA A 678 6.23 1.67 27.98
N GLU A 679 6.80 2.86 27.76
CA GLU A 679 7.89 3.40 28.62
C GLU A 679 7.37 3.92 29.98
N ASN A 680 6.04 4.13 30.11
CA ASN A 680 5.38 4.65 31.30
C ASN A 680 4.23 3.77 31.84
N PRO A 681 4.43 2.48 32.10
CA PRO A 681 3.36 1.55 32.48
C PRO A 681 2.66 1.95 33.79
N ILE A 682 3.37 2.60 34.69
CA ILE A 682 2.88 3.02 36.00
C ILE A 682 1.59 3.87 35.94
N VAL A 683 1.39 4.60 34.84
CA VAL A 683 0.18 5.42 34.65
C VAL A 683 -1.06 4.54 34.54
N ALA A 684 -0.97 3.44 33.80
CA ALA A 684 -2.06 2.48 33.64
C ALA A 684 -2.24 1.61 34.91
N ASP A 685 -1.14 1.24 35.57
CA ASP A 685 -1.21 0.48 36.84
C ASP A 685 -1.98 1.28 37.91
N ASN A 686 -1.63 2.55 38.11
CA ASN A 686 -2.32 3.41 39.08
C ASN A 686 -3.81 3.57 38.71
N LEU A 687 -4.12 3.81 37.43
CA LEU A 687 -5.51 3.96 36.98
C LEU A 687 -6.31 2.65 37.16
N LYS A 688 -5.68 1.48 36.91
CA LYS A 688 -6.32 0.19 37.16
C LYS A 688 -6.71 0.04 38.62
N ASP A 689 -5.79 0.37 39.55
CA ASP A 689 -6.04 0.22 40.99
C ASP A 689 -7.17 1.17 41.46
N GLU A 690 -7.21 2.42 40.96
CA GLU A 690 -8.31 3.33 41.18
C GLU A 690 -9.65 2.79 40.65
N LEU A 691 -9.70 2.33 39.39
CA LEU A 691 -10.89 1.77 38.77
C LEU A 691 -11.40 0.52 39.51
N TYR A 692 -10.49 -0.34 39.93
CA TYR A 692 -10.86 -1.56 40.66
C TYR A 692 -11.41 -1.22 42.06
N SER A 693 -10.84 -0.23 42.70
CA SER A 693 -11.38 0.30 43.97
C SER A 693 -12.76 0.89 43.80
N ASP A 694 -12.96 1.81 42.85
CA ASP A 694 -14.22 2.50 42.60
C ASP A 694 -15.38 1.55 42.23
N TYR A 695 -15.06 0.50 41.44
CA TYR A 695 -16.05 -0.47 41.00
C TYR A 695 -16.13 -1.73 41.87
N GLY A 696 -15.45 -1.76 43.04
CA GLY A 696 -15.44 -2.91 43.94
C GLY A 696 -14.98 -4.21 43.31
N ILE A 697 -14.03 -4.13 42.37
CA ILE A 697 -13.47 -5.29 41.66
C ILE A 697 -12.27 -5.79 42.46
N TYR A 698 -12.45 -6.88 43.21
CA TYR A 698 -11.37 -7.53 43.94
C TYR A 698 -10.77 -8.67 43.10
N ASN A 699 -9.44 -8.80 43.11
CA ASN A 699 -8.78 -9.94 42.50
C ASN A 699 -9.14 -11.22 43.29
N GLU A 700 -9.60 -12.27 42.58
CA GLU A 700 -9.84 -13.60 43.18
C GLU A 700 -8.53 -14.26 43.61
N GLY A 701 -7.82 -13.67 44.53
CA GLY A 701 -6.51 -14.19 45.03
C GLY A 701 -6.07 -13.56 46.35
N GLU A 702 -6.62 -12.43 46.73
CA GLU A 702 -6.35 -11.77 48.01
C GLU A 702 -7.51 -11.94 49.00
N THR A 703 -7.66 -13.14 49.54
CA THR A 703 -8.38 -13.33 50.79
C THR A 703 -7.59 -12.72 51.91
N TYR A 704 -7.79 -11.43 52.20
CA TYR A 704 -7.47 -10.93 53.51
C TYR A 704 -8.49 -11.49 54.50
N GLY A 705 -8.01 -12.39 55.33
CA GLY A 705 -8.79 -12.90 56.42
C GLY A 705 -9.19 -11.77 57.36
N TYR A 706 -10.50 -11.72 57.66
CA TYR A 706 -11.08 -11.24 58.92
C TYR A 706 -12.00 -12.32 59.43
#